data_b3ccf442692c3b67b26e7cba23c5e702
#
_entry.id   b3ccf442692c3b67b26e7cba23c5e702
#
_cell.length_a   1.000
_cell.length_b   1.000
_cell.length_c   1.000
_cell.angle_alpha   90.00
_cell.angle_beta   90.00
_cell.angle_gamma   90.00
#
_symmetry.space_group_name_H-M   'P 1'
#
loop_
_entity.id
_entity.type
_entity.pdbx_description
1 polymer ?
#
loop_
_entity_poly.entity_id
_entity_poly.type
_entity_poly.pdbx_seq_one_letter_code
_entity_poly.pdbx_strand_id
1 'polypeptide(L)'
;MSTKNIITILLVVSAGIYLTINAKKQNKMIENNYESVDNDPLNARIYTLDNGLKVYLSSYDDAPRVQTNIAVRAGSKNDPAHATGLAHYLEHMLFKGTDKYGTLDYSKEKPLLDKIESLYEEYRSVNMLDVDSRDKIWRQIDSVSGEAAKLCIANEYDKMLSGIGAKGTNAYTSNERTVYVNDVPSNQIEKWLKIEAERFRMPVFRLFHTELEAVYEEKNRSLDSDGSKMFEGLMSGLFEKHQYGTQTTIGTIDHLKNPSLTEIRKYFNKYYVPNNMAICMSGDFEYDNVIRLVNKYFGDFERKDDPLFEVLKEDKIVSPKITNVYGPEAERLYVGFRLNGANSSDANLLRMVDMVLSNTSAGLIDINLNQAQKLAGGGCFPYILNDYSIHGFYGSPLTNQSLEDVKDLLLSQLDEIKEGNFSDWILKAIISDLKLEQIKKYESNNGRAEEFVDAFILNKSWKEHQNSLNELSKITKQDIIDFANKNYSDNYIVVYKRLGDDPNAIKVTKPQITPVTVNREDKSLFLSSVLAEEVSEIEPKFIDFSKDIQKDTINSVSLLYKENKENERFKLNYILDMGTDHNRKLKLALDYLKYLGTDKISSSQKLEEFYKLGCDLSVTTSSNSTKVSLTGLSENFEESVTLLENILSNAVADEDALLSLKATYEKQKNDAKLDKQVILFSAMTSYARYGKNSSFTNSLTKDELDSISSTELLDIIHSLTKNDHRVLYYGPDNISEVKNLMLNVHNTSGLIAIEKKNLNVENKMNKNQVYVLDYDMKQAEVVMYTRGSKLNKDEYSIIKFHNEYFGGGMSSIVFQEMRESKALAYSVYSTYTIPKKLDDSHYGFSYVGTQADKLGDAMQGMLGLLTQMPEANSNMETAREGILQKIRTERITKAKVLDYYEEVKKVNIDYDMRSDLYKNVSAFTMEDLTNFHNTHVKSDNYTYMVLGSSKEIDLKLLESYGDVTILKLEDVFGY
;
A
#
# COMPACT_ATOMS: atom_id res chain seq x y z
N MET A 1 -48.46 -31.85 37.69
CA MET A 1 -47.36 -30.87 37.97
C MET A 1 -47.66 -30.27 39.34
N SER A 2 -46.65 -30.19 40.20
CA SER A 2 -46.89 -29.58 41.53
C SER A 2 -46.96 -28.05 41.38
N THR A 3 -47.72 -27.36 42.20
CA THR A 3 -47.89 -25.90 42.21
C THR A 3 -46.53 -25.18 42.27
N LYS A 4 -45.54 -25.80 42.89
CA LYS A 4 -44.16 -25.31 42.94
C LYS A 4 -43.49 -25.25 41.54
N ASN A 5 -43.70 -26.26 40.70
CA ASN A 5 -43.14 -26.31 39.35
C ASN A 5 -43.81 -25.28 38.40
N ILE A 6 -45.11 -25.01 38.60
CA ILE A 6 -45.82 -23.98 37.81
C ILE A 6 -45.33 -22.58 38.17
N ILE A 7 -45.09 -22.30 39.46
CA ILE A 7 -44.55 -21.00 39.92
C ILE A 7 -43.10 -20.80 39.40
N THR A 8 -42.26 -21.83 39.40
CA THR A 8 -40.90 -21.76 38.86
C THR A 8 -40.89 -21.50 37.36
N ILE A 9 -41.76 -22.14 36.59
CA ILE A 9 -41.89 -21.92 35.13
C ILE A 9 -42.39 -20.47 34.85
N LEU A 10 -43.38 -19.99 35.61
CA LEU A 10 -43.88 -18.61 35.46
C LEU A 10 -42.81 -17.55 35.81
N LEU A 11 -41.98 -17.80 36.84
CA LEU A 11 -40.87 -16.91 37.19
C LEU A 11 -39.78 -16.91 36.12
N VAL A 12 -39.44 -18.04 35.53
CA VAL A 12 -38.46 -18.14 34.44
C VAL A 12 -38.99 -17.45 33.16
N VAL A 13 -40.26 -17.65 32.82
CA VAL A 13 -40.93 -17.02 31.68
C VAL A 13 -41.04 -15.50 31.88
N SER A 14 -41.43 -15.03 33.07
CA SER A 14 -41.54 -13.62 33.38
C SER A 14 -40.16 -12.93 33.42
N ALA A 15 -39.10 -13.57 33.91
CA ALA A 15 -37.74 -13.11 33.87
C ALA A 15 -37.24 -13.05 32.42
N GLY A 16 -37.55 -14.05 31.60
CA GLY A 16 -37.22 -14.03 30.16
C GLY A 16 -37.90 -12.90 29.40
N ILE A 17 -39.20 -12.67 29.67
CA ILE A 17 -39.96 -11.55 29.05
C ILE A 17 -39.41 -10.20 29.54
N TYR A 18 -39.09 -10.04 30.82
CA TYR A 18 -38.52 -8.83 31.39
C TYR A 18 -37.13 -8.54 30.78
N LEU A 19 -36.26 -9.54 30.63
CA LEU A 19 -34.96 -9.44 29.99
C LEU A 19 -35.09 -9.05 28.50
N THR A 20 -36.05 -9.66 27.78
CA THR A 20 -36.31 -9.35 26.37
C THR A 20 -36.84 -7.91 26.17
N ILE A 21 -37.72 -7.44 27.06
CA ILE A 21 -38.25 -6.06 27.01
C ILE A 21 -37.13 -5.06 27.32
N ASN A 22 -36.29 -5.32 28.31
CA ASN A 22 -35.18 -4.47 28.67
C ASN A 22 -34.13 -4.43 27.57
N ALA A 23 -33.79 -5.56 26.96
CA ALA A 23 -32.87 -5.64 25.82
C ALA A 23 -33.41 -4.85 24.61
N LYS A 24 -34.70 -4.97 24.27
CA LYS A 24 -35.34 -4.16 23.21
C LYS A 24 -35.34 -2.67 23.52
N LYS A 25 -35.57 -2.28 24.79
CA LYS A 25 -35.54 -0.86 25.19
C LYS A 25 -34.11 -0.30 25.14
N GLN A 26 -33.11 -1.06 25.56
CA GLN A 26 -31.73 -0.67 25.52
C GLN A 26 -31.23 -0.54 24.07
N ASN A 27 -31.55 -1.50 23.19
CA ASN A 27 -31.25 -1.42 21.77
C ASN A 27 -31.85 -0.18 21.11
N LYS A 28 -33.10 0.14 21.38
CA LYS A 28 -33.77 1.34 20.85
C LYS A 28 -33.18 2.64 21.38
N MET A 29 -32.61 2.65 22.60
CA MET A 29 -31.86 3.81 23.11
C MET A 29 -30.53 3.99 22.39
N ILE A 30 -29.82 2.92 22.06
CA ILE A 30 -28.55 2.99 21.33
C ILE A 30 -28.76 3.44 19.88
N GLU A 31 -29.77 2.87 19.19
CA GLU A 31 -30.10 3.19 17.80
C GLU A 31 -30.35 4.68 17.57
N ASN A 32 -30.89 5.40 18.56
CA ASN A 32 -31.26 6.82 18.47
C ASN A 32 -30.24 7.78 19.11
N ASN A 33 -29.15 7.29 19.69
CA ASN A 33 -28.17 8.11 20.40
C ASN A 33 -26.86 8.20 19.61
N TYR A 34 -26.84 9.02 18.54
CA TYR A 34 -25.67 9.27 17.70
C TYR A 34 -25.50 10.75 17.41
N GLU A 35 -24.25 11.13 17.16
CA GLU A 35 -23.87 12.42 16.60
C GLU A 35 -23.94 12.34 15.07
N SER A 36 -24.45 13.40 14.43
CA SER A 36 -24.46 13.56 12.97
C SER A 36 -24.24 15.03 12.61
N VAL A 37 -23.86 15.30 11.38
CA VAL A 37 -23.66 16.65 10.85
C VAL A 37 -24.64 16.88 9.68
N ASP A 38 -25.30 18.01 9.69
CA ASP A 38 -26.23 18.37 8.61
C ASP A 38 -25.47 18.52 7.28
N ASN A 39 -26.03 17.96 6.22
CA ASN A 39 -25.45 17.94 4.87
C ASN A 39 -24.06 17.25 4.78
N ASP A 40 -23.78 16.32 5.70
CA ASP A 40 -22.60 15.49 5.62
C ASP A 40 -22.65 14.56 4.38
N PRO A 41 -21.72 14.67 3.42
CA PRO A 41 -21.72 13.81 2.23
C PRO A 41 -21.55 12.32 2.54
N LEU A 42 -21.00 11.98 3.72
CA LEU A 42 -20.87 10.62 4.18
C LEU A 42 -22.12 10.09 4.90
N ASN A 43 -23.09 10.96 5.23
CA ASN A 43 -24.23 10.63 6.08
C ASN A 43 -23.81 9.89 7.36
N ALA A 44 -22.70 10.31 7.96
CA ALA A 44 -22.08 9.61 9.06
C ALA A 44 -22.94 9.65 10.33
N ARG A 45 -22.98 8.49 11.03
CA ARG A 45 -23.51 8.39 12.38
C ARG A 45 -22.39 7.95 13.33
N ILE A 46 -22.15 8.74 14.36
CA ILE A 46 -21.11 8.49 15.35
C ILE A 46 -21.77 8.13 16.69
N TYR A 47 -21.59 6.88 17.10
CA TYR A 47 -22.10 6.37 18.36
C TYR A 47 -21.00 6.30 19.40
N THR A 48 -21.39 6.42 20.68
CA THR A 48 -20.51 6.13 21.81
C THR A 48 -21.23 5.13 22.70
N LEU A 49 -20.66 3.93 22.85
CA LEU A 49 -21.21 2.91 23.72
C LEU A 49 -20.99 3.27 25.19
N ASP A 50 -21.74 2.63 26.11
CA ASP A 50 -21.64 2.87 27.56
C ASP A 50 -20.23 2.64 28.11
N ASN A 51 -19.45 1.75 27.49
CA ASN A 51 -18.06 1.50 27.84
C ASN A 51 -17.06 2.48 27.20
N GLY A 52 -17.54 3.48 26.45
CA GLY A 52 -16.73 4.51 25.82
C GLY A 52 -16.21 4.18 24.42
N LEU A 53 -16.48 3.00 23.87
CA LEU A 53 -16.11 2.66 22.50
C LEU A 53 -16.82 3.57 21.50
N LYS A 54 -16.04 4.22 20.62
CA LYS A 54 -16.57 5.03 19.53
C LYS A 54 -16.87 4.14 18.32
N VAL A 55 -18.01 4.39 17.65
CA VAL A 55 -18.40 3.67 16.43
C VAL A 55 -18.81 4.67 15.37
N TYR A 56 -18.04 4.72 14.29
CA TYR A 56 -18.25 5.60 13.14
C TYR A 56 -18.81 4.77 11.99
N LEU A 57 -19.96 5.15 11.48
CA LEU A 57 -20.67 4.41 10.43
C LEU A 57 -21.02 5.33 9.26
N SER A 58 -20.79 4.87 8.02
CA SER A 58 -21.25 5.50 6.79
C SER A 58 -21.78 4.43 5.83
N SER A 59 -23.09 4.45 5.54
CA SER A 59 -23.67 3.53 4.55
C SER A 59 -23.34 3.97 3.14
N TYR A 60 -22.85 3.03 2.30
CA TYR A 60 -22.50 3.25 0.90
C TYR A 60 -22.56 1.93 0.12
N ASP A 61 -23.48 1.81 -0.80
CA ASP A 61 -23.93 0.56 -1.42
C ASP A 61 -23.37 0.30 -2.84
N ASP A 62 -22.22 0.90 -3.21
CA ASP A 62 -21.57 0.68 -4.51
C ASP A 62 -21.25 -0.81 -4.77
N ALA A 63 -20.92 -1.53 -3.71
CA ALA A 63 -20.76 -3.00 -3.72
C ALA A 63 -21.26 -3.58 -2.39
N PRO A 64 -21.74 -4.85 -2.36
CA PRO A 64 -22.16 -5.51 -1.11
C PRO A 64 -20.97 -5.88 -0.24
N ARG A 65 -20.16 -4.89 0.12
CA ARG A 65 -18.96 -5.00 0.94
C ARG A 65 -18.87 -3.86 1.93
N VAL A 66 -18.10 -4.09 2.99
CA VAL A 66 -17.89 -3.12 4.07
C VAL A 66 -16.40 -3.04 4.38
N GLN A 67 -15.83 -1.86 4.27
CA GLN A 67 -14.52 -1.54 4.82
C GLN A 67 -14.66 -1.35 6.33
N THR A 68 -13.79 -1.99 7.08
CA THR A 68 -13.78 -1.96 8.53
C THR A 68 -12.38 -1.65 9.05
N ASN A 69 -12.28 -0.66 9.93
CA ASN A 69 -11.03 -0.29 10.59
C ASN A 69 -11.28 -0.26 12.09
N ILE A 70 -10.52 -1.05 12.87
CA ILE A 70 -10.49 -0.92 14.32
C ILE A 70 -9.24 -0.12 14.68
N ALA A 71 -9.45 1.11 15.10
CA ALA A 71 -8.39 2.05 15.44
C ALA A 71 -8.17 2.09 16.95
N VAL A 72 -6.90 2.02 17.35
CA VAL A 72 -6.46 2.20 18.73
C VAL A 72 -5.63 3.48 18.79
N ARG A 73 -5.94 4.39 19.72
CA ARG A 73 -5.19 5.63 19.92
C ARG A 73 -3.93 5.37 20.74
N ALA A 74 -3.08 4.53 20.20
CA ALA A 74 -1.78 4.15 20.75
C ALA A 74 -0.85 3.67 19.63
N GLY A 75 0.38 4.11 19.67
CA GLY A 75 1.43 3.78 18.70
C GLY A 75 2.80 3.81 19.39
N SER A 76 3.88 3.93 18.59
CA SER A 76 5.24 3.84 19.13
C SER A 76 5.60 4.93 20.15
N LYS A 77 4.96 6.12 20.09
CA LYS A 77 5.18 7.14 21.13
C LYS A 77 4.79 6.66 22.54
N ASN A 78 3.97 5.65 22.63
CA ASN A 78 3.47 5.09 23.88
C ASN A 78 4.33 3.94 24.42
N ASP A 79 5.35 3.51 23.68
CA ASP A 79 6.31 2.52 24.14
C ASP A 79 7.08 3.04 25.37
N PRO A 80 7.40 2.18 26.35
CA PRO A 80 8.30 2.59 27.41
C PRO A 80 9.72 2.79 26.86
N ALA A 81 10.43 3.82 27.33
CA ALA A 81 11.75 4.18 26.83
C ALA A 81 12.80 3.04 26.92
N HIS A 82 12.58 2.05 27.79
CA HIS A 82 13.47 0.90 27.99
C HIS A 82 13.07 -0.33 27.15
N ALA A 83 12.00 -0.23 26.33
CA ALA A 83 11.52 -1.31 25.47
C ALA A 83 10.70 -0.72 24.30
N THR A 84 11.37 -0.17 23.30
CA THR A 84 10.75 0.40 22.11
C THR A 84 10.39 -0.67 21.08
N GLY A 85 9.41 -0.41 20.21
CA GLY A 85 8.90 -1.35 19.22
C GLY A 85 7.78 -2.24 19.76
N LEU A 86 7.28 -2.01 20.98
CA LEU A 86 6.24 -2.85 21.58
C LEU A 86 4.89 -2.70 20.89
N ALA A 87 4.52 -1.47 20.49
CA ALA A 87 3.28 -1.21 19.75
C ALA A 87 3.21 -2.04 18.46
N HIS A 88 4.29 -2.03 17.69
CA HIS A 88 4.42 -2.76 16.44
C HIS A 88 4.47 -4.28 16.67
N TYR A 89 5.26 -4.73 17.66
CA TYR A 89 5.31 -6.15 17.97
C TYR A 89 3.97 -6.69 18.49
N LEU A 90 3.24 -5.92 19.29
CA LEU A 90 1.88 -6.28 19.72
C LEU A 90 0.93 -6.39 18.52
N GLU A 91 1.05 -5.52 17.53
CA GLU A 91 0.29 -5.63 16.28
C GLU A 91 0.45 -7.03 15.68
N HIS A 92 1.68 -7.52 15.51
CA HIS A 92 1.96 -8.87 15.01
C HIS A 92 1.36 -9.96 15.91
N MET A 93 1.48 -9.81 17.23
CA MET A 93 0.99 -10.82 18.18
C MET A 93 -0.52 -10.97 18.19
N LEU A 94 -1.28 -9.92 17.79
CA LEU A 94 -2.73 -9.98 17.72
C LEU A 94 -3.27 -10.84 16.56
N PHE A 95 -2.41 -11.31 15.65
CA PHE A 95 -2.76 -12.28 14.61
C PHE A 95 -2.57 -13.75 15.05
N LYS A 96 -2.02 -14.00 16.25
CA LYS A 96 -1.62 -15.35 16.68
C LYS A 96 -2.71 -16.10 17.42
N GLY A 97 -3.87 -15.49 17.67
CA GLY A 97 -5.07 -16.14 18.23
C GLY A 97 -5.32 -15.83 19.69
N THR A 98 -6.27 -16.57 20.27
CA THR A 98 -6.78 -16.40 21.64
C THR A 98 -6.78 -17.73 22.40
N ASP A 99 -7.39 -17.79 23.57
CA ASP A 99 -7.62 -19.05 24.27
C ASP A 99 -8.65 -19.97 23.58
N LYS A 100 -9.41 -19.46 22.58
CA LYS A 100 -10.44 -20.21 21.86
C LYS A 100 -10.06 -20.63 20.44
N TYR A 101 -9.12 -19.93 19.83
CA TYR A 101 -8.63 -20.27 18.50
C TYR A 101 -7.11 -20.08 18.40
N GLY A 102 -6.49 -20.74 17.42
CA GLY A 102 -5.04 -20.77 17.27
C GLY A 102 -4.39 -21.86 18.13
N THR A 103 -5.15 -22.73 18.77
CA THR A 103 -4.67 -23.78 19.67
C THR A 103 -5.52 -25.05 19.58
N LEU A 104 -4.87 -26.20 19.70
CA LEU A 104 -5.53 -27.51 19.87
C LEU A 104 -6.09 -27.68 21.28
N ASP A 105 -5.37 -27.20 22.30
CA ASP A 105 -5.74 -27.36 23.72
C ASP A 105 -5.01 -26.28 24.54
N TYR A 106 -5.69 -25.16 24.77
CA TYR A 106 -5.13 -24.05 25.55
C TYR A 106 -4.74 -24.43 26.97
N SER A 107 -5.45 -25.39 27.60
CA SER A 107 -5.14 -25.81 28.96
C SER A 107 -3.77 -26.49 29.08
N LYS A 108 -3.33 -27.17 28.04
CA LYS A 108 -1.98 -27.75 27.93
C LYS A 108 -0.94 -26.75 27.41
N GLU A 109 -1.35 -25.82 26.52
CA GLU A 109 -0.48 -24.82 25.95
C GLU A 109 -0.06 -23.74 26.97
N LYS A 110 -1.02 -23.27 27.80
CA LYS A 110 -0.80 -22.17 28.73
C LYS A 110 0.41 -22.33 29.66
N PRO A 111 0.65 -23.49 30.33
CA PRO A 111 1.83 -23.65 31.15
C PRO A 111 3.15 -23.52 30.41
N LEU A 112 3.22 -23.88 29.14
CA LEU A 112 4.39 -23.72 28.29
C LEU A 112 4.58 -22.24 27.93
N LEU A 113 3.53 -21.52 27.60
CA LEU A 113 3.57 -20.07 27.33
C LEU A 113 4.00 -19.28 28.55
N ASP A 114 3.47 -19.60 29.74
CA ASP A 114 3.88 -18.98 31.02
C ASP A 114 5.38 -19.24 31.29
N LYS A 115 5.88 -20.43 30.96
CA LYS A 115 7.32 -20.76 31.08
C LYS A 115 8.17 -19.98 30.09
N ILE A 116 7.71 -19.83 28.85
CA ILE A 116 8.39 -19.01 27.82
C ILE A 116 8.48 -17.57 28.29
N GLU A 117 7.39 -16.97 28.78
CA GLU A 117 7.39 -15.60 29.33
C GLU A 117 8.39 -15.44 30.45
N SER A 118 8.41 -16.37 31.42
CA SER A 118 9.36 -16.38 32.52
C SER A 118 10.83 -16.48 32.06
N LEU A 119 11.11 -17.31 31.06
CA LEU A 119 12.46 -17.46 30.50
C LEU A 119 12.93 -16.22 29.73
N TYR A 120 12.04 -15.50 29.04
CA TYR A 120 12.38 -14.24 28.42
C TYR A 120 12.71 -13.15 29.43
N GLU A 121 11.97 -13.08 30.56
CA GLU A 121 12.30 -12.14 31.64
C GLU A 121 13.63 -12.52 32.32
N GLU A 122 13.92 -13.79 32.48
CA GLU A 122 15.22 -14.28 32.97
C GLU A 122 16.33 -13.89 31.98
N TYR A 123 16.16 -14.14 30.68
CA TYR A 123 17.09 -13.77 29.60
C TYR A 123 17.39 -12.28 29.59
N ARG A 124 16.36 -11.46 29.79
CA ARG A 124 16.46 -9.99 29.87
C ARG A 124 17.24 -9.51 31.11
N SER A 125 17.13 -10.22 32.21
CA SER A 125 17.81 -9.87 33.46
C SER A 125 19.33 -10.14 33.43
N VAL A 126 19.78 -11.00 32.53
CA VAL A 126 21.22 -11.36 32.38
C VAL A 126 21.91 -10.26 31.57
N ASN A 127 23.10 -9.86 32.05
CA ASN A 127 23.95 -8.88 31.34
C ASN A 127 24.19 -9.30 29.90
N MET A 128 24.01 -8.37 28.95
CA MET A 128 24.18 -8.62 27.52
C MET A 128 25.58 -9.13 27.14
N LEU A 129 26.61 -8.86 27.96
CA LEU A 129 27.98 -9.33 27.78
C LEU A 129 28.21 -10.77 28.30
N ASP A 130 27.28 -11.33 29.08
CA ASP A 130 27.34 -12.73 29.54
C ASP A 130 26.69 -13.64 28.49
N VAL A 131 27.44 -13.87 27.41
CA VAL A 131 26.97 -14.64 26.26
C VAL A 131 26.62 -16.08 26.64
N ASP A 132 27.43 -16.72 27.48
CA ASP A 132 27.25 -18.14 27.85
C ASP A 132 25.94 -18.36 28.63
N SER A 133 25.66 -17.49 29.59
CA SER A 133 24.40 -17.56 30.36
C SER A 133 23.20 -17.27 29.48
N ARG A 134 23.30 -16.28 28.60
CA ARG A 134 22.24 -15.93 27.65
C ARG A 134 21.96 -17.07 26.67
N ASP A 135 22.99 -17.67 26.09
CA ASP A 135 22.86 -18.82 25.18
C ASP A 135 22.20 -20.03 25.84
N LYS A 136 22.51 -20.29 27.12
CA LYS A 136 21.87 -21.36 27.87
C LYS A 136 20.37 -21.13 28.04
N ILE A 137 19.97 -19.90 28.38
CA ILE A 137 18.55 -19.56 28.54
C ILE A 137 17.85 -19.58 27.18
N TRP A 138 18.52 -19.07 26.12
CA TRP A 138 17.99 -19.09 24.76
C TRP A 138 17.65 -20.51 24.28
N ARG A 139 18.53 -21.46 24.49
CA ARG A 139 18.26 -22.87 24.17
C ARG A 139 17.07 -23.45 24.94
N GLN A 140 16.82 -22.98 26.17
CA GLN A 140 15.62 -23.38 26.92
C GLN A 140 14.37 -22.74 26.33
N ILE A 141 14.43 -21.45 25.92
CA ILE A 141 13.33 -20.77 25.25
C ILE A 141 12.99 -21.51 23.95
N ASP A 142 13.97 -21.79 23.11
CA ASP A 142 13.80 -22.50 21.84
C ASP A 142 13.14 -23.88 22.04
N SER A 143 13.67 -24.67 22.99
CA SER A 143 13.12 -25.99 23.32
C SER A 143 11.65 -25.93 23.77
N VAL A 144 11.31 -25.03 24.72
CA VAL A 144 9.93 -24.90 25.23
C VAL A 144 9.01 -24.33 24.16
N SER A 145 9.50 -23.41 23.33
CA SER A 145 8.75 -22.85 22.21
C SER A 145 8.40 -23.92 21.17
N GLY A 146 9.34 -24.83 20.88
CA GLY A 146 9.08 -25.98 20.01
C GLY A 146 8.00 -26.93 20.56
N GLU A 147 7.95 -27.14 21.88
CA GLU A 147 6.88 -27.94 22.51
C GLU A 147 5.53 -27.21 22.46
N ALA A 148 5.50 -25.92 22.73
CA ALA A 148 4.27 -25.10 22.63
C ALA A 148 3.72 -25.06 21.19
N ALA A 149 4.61 -24.96 20.20
CA ALA A 149 4.22 -24.92 18.79
C ALA A 149 3.49 -26.18 18.31
N LYS A 150 3.72 -27.35 18.93
CA LYS A 150 2.97 -28.59 18.63
C LYS A 150 1.48 -28.50 18.98
N LEU A 151 1.11 -27.60 19.87
CA LEU A 151 -0.29 -27.33 20.25
C LEU A 151 -0.90 -26.17 19.46
N CYS A 152 -0.12 -25.44 18.68
CA CYS A 152 -0.55 -24.28 17.91
C CYS A 152 -1.20 -24.69 16.59
N ILE A 153 -2.30 -24.00 16.22
CA ILE A 153 -2.89 -24.00 14.89
C ILE A 153 -2.59 -22.62 14.30
N ALA A 154 -1.59 -22.54 13.42
CA ALA A 154 -1.13 -21.28 12.89
C ALA A 154 -2.15 -20.65 11.93
N ASN A 155 -2.19 -19.30 11.93
CA ASN A 155 -2.93 -18.46 10.99
C ASN A 155 -4.45 -18.71 10.95
N GLU A 156 -5.05 -19.21 12.05
CA GLU A 156 -6.51 -19.43 12.12
C GLU A 156 -7.31 -18.13 11.96
N TYR A 157 -6.77 -16.99 12.42
CA TYR A 157 -7.40 -15.69 12.22
C TYR A 157 -7.55 -15.39 10.71
N ASP A 158 -6.46 -15.51 9.95
CA ASP A 158 -6.48 -15.29 8.51
C ASP A 158 -7.37 -16.32 7.77
N LYS A 159 -7.35 -17.58 8.21
CA LYS A 159 -8.26 -18.62 7.68
C LYS A 159 -9.72 -18.25 7.89
N MET A 160 -10.09 -17.69 9.04
CA MET A 160 -11.46 -17.24 9.30
C MET A 160 -11.86 -16.10 8.37
N LEU A 161 -11.01 -15.09 8.26
CA LEU A 161 -11.29 -13.92 7.41
C LEU A 161 -11.32 -14.27 5.93
N SER A 162 -10.36 -15.06 5.45
CA SER A 162 -10.35 -15.55 4.07
C SER A 162 -11.58 -16.39 3.77
N GLY A 163 -11.98 -17.29 4.69
CA GLY A 163 -13.17 -18.14 4.56
C GLY A 163 -14.48 -17.36 4.49
N ILE A 164 -14.59 -16.18 5.12
CA ILE A 164 -15.75 -15.29 4.98
C ILE A 164 -15.61 -14.32 3.79
N GLY A 165 -14.55 -14.41 2.99
CA GLY A 165 -14.33 -13.58 1.81
C GLY A 165 -13.78 -12.18 2.10
N ALA A 166 -13.06 -12.01 3.20
CA ALA A 166 -12.36 -10.76 3.48
C ALA A 166 -11.26 -10.49 2.44
N LYS A 167 -10.98 -9.21 2.23
CA LYS A 167 -9.86 -8.72 1.43
C LYS A 167 -9.06 -7.71 2.23
N GLY A 168 -7.79 -7.54 1.86
CA GLY A 168 -6.94 -6.50 2.43
C GLY A 168 -6.81 -6.61 3.95
N THR A 169 -6.95 -7.83 4.51
CA THR A 169 -6.68 -8.10 5.91
C THR A 169 -5.25 -7.68 6.23
N ASN A 170 -5.11 -6.65 7.06
CA ASN A 170 -3.82 -6.08 7.42
C ASN A 170 -3.94 -5.31 8.74
N ALA A 171 -2.80 -4.82 9.22
CA ALA A 171 -2.72 -3.82 10.27
C ALA A 171 -1.54 -2.89 9.99
N TYR A 172 -1.51 -1.75 10.65
CA TYR A 172 -0.37 -0.85 10.63
C TYR A 172 -0.23 -0.08 11.94
N THR A 173 1.01 0.16 12.32
CA THR A 173 1.39 0.95 13.49
C THR A 173 2.16 2.20 13.04
N SER A 174 1.87 3.34 13.69
CA SER A 174 2.62 4.57 13.52
C SER A 174 2.96 5.17 14.89
N ASN A 175 3.39 6.43 14.92
CA ASN A 175 3.70 7.11 16.18
C ASN A 175 2.51 7.18 17.16
N GLU A 176 1.26 7.31 16.66
CA GLU A 176 0.09 7.62 17.49
C GLU A 176 -1.07 6.63 17.34
N ARG A 177 -0.99 5.71 16.39
CA ARG A 177 -2.08 4.77 16.10
C ARG A 177 -1.59 3.37 15.79
N THR A 178 -2.43 2.39 16.13
CA THR A 178 -2.42 1.04 15.57
C THR A 178 -3.80 0.78 15.02
N VAL A 179 -3.90 0.37 13.75
CA VAL A 179 -5.18 0.19 13.05
C VAL A 179 -5.22 -1.19 12.40
N TYR A 180 -6.32 -1.91 12.61
CA TYR A 180 -6.58 -3.23 12.05
C TYR A 180 -7.64 -3.11 10.98
N VAL A 181 -7.32 -3.57 9.77
CA VAL A 181 -8.06 -3.26 8.55
C VAL A 181 -8.61 -4.53 7.91
N ASN A 182 -9.88 -4.50 7.52
CA ASN A 182 -10.50 -5.55 6.70
C ASN A 182 -11.53 -4.94 5.73
N ASP A 183 -11.69 -5.55 4.57
CA ASP A 183 -12.80 -5.34 3.66
C ASP A 183 -13.60 -6.65 3.59
N VAL A 184 -14.81 -6.68 4.14
CA VAL A 184 -15.62 -7.89 4.30
C VAL A 184 -16.92 -7.83 3.49
N PRO A 185 -17.49 -8.97 3.06
CA PRO A 185 -18.84 -9.00 2.50
C PRO A 185 -19.89 -8.46 3.47
N SER A 186 -20.87 -7.72 2.98
CA SER A 186 -21.91 -7.10 3.83
C SER A 186 -22.74 -8.11 4.63
N ASN A 187 -22.96 -9.31 4.09
CA ASN A 187 -23.63 -10.41 4.79
C ASN A 187 -22.76 -11.09 5.86
N GLN A 188 -21.48 -10.75 5.99
CA GLN A 188 -20.54 -11.36 6.94
C GLN A 188 -20.21 -10.44 8.14
N ILE A 189 -20.83 -9.28 8.24
CA ILE A 189 -20.55 -8.29 9.32
C ILE A 189 -20.63 -8.92 10.71
N GLU A 190 -21.65 -9.75 10.99
CA GLU A 190 -21.81 -10.36 12.30
C GLU A 190 -20.69 -11.35 12.63
N LYS A 191 -20.27 -12.17 11.63
CA LYS A 191 -19.12 -13.08 11.81
C LYS A 191 -17.83 -12.31 12.03
N TRP A 192 -17.62 -11.25 11.27
CA TRP A 192 -16.45 -10.39 11.45
C TRP A 192 -16.43 -9.77 12.86
N LEU A 193 -17.53 -9.20 13.33
CA LEU A 193 -17.62 -8.64 14.68
C LEU A 193 -17.35 -9.69 15.77
N LYS A 194 -17.82 -10.93 15.58
CA LYS A 194 -17.56 -12.04 16.49
C LYS A 194 -16.07 -12.41 16.53
N ILE A 195 -15.40 -12.45 15.38
CA ILE A 195 -13.95 -12.73 15.26
C ILE A 195 -13.15 -11.63 15.94
N GLU A 196 -13.44 -10.35 15.61
CA GLU A 196 -12.70 -9.21 16.15
C GLU A 196 -12.91 -9.05 17.65
N ALA A 197 -14.13 -9.17 18.13
CA ALA A 197 -14.38 -9.10 19.56
C ALA A 197 -13.61 -10.17 20.32
N GLU A 198 -13.53 -11.39 19.80
CA GLU A 198 -12.71 -12.44 20.40
C GLU A 198 -11.22 -12.10 20.38
N ARG A 199 -10.70 -11.58 19.26
CA ARG A 199 -9.30 -11.18 19.12
C ARG A 199 -8.87 -10.13 20.14
N PHE A 200 -9.71 -9.09 20.37
CA PHE A 200 -9.40 -8.00 21.30
C PHE A 200 -9.73 -8.34 22.77
N ARG A 201 -10.48 -9.40 23.05
CA ARG A 201 -10.85 -9.76 24.41
C ARG A 201 -9.71 -10.38 25.19
N MET A 202 -9.00 -11.33 24.62
CA MET A 202 -7.95 -12.08 25.32
C MET A 202 -6.90 -12.64 24.35
N PRO A 203 -6.04 -11.80 23.78
CA PRO A 203 -4.99 -12.28 22.89
C PRO A 203 -3.99 -13.16 23.63
N VAL A 204 -3.57 -14.24 22.97
CA VAL A 204 -2.54 -15.16 23.46
C VAL A 204 -1.30 -15.03 22.58
N PHE A 205 -0.18 -14.68 23.21
CA PHE A 205 1.09 -14.41 22.52
C PHE A 205 1.88 -15.70 22.23
N ARG A 206 1.32 -16.54 21.34
CA ARG A 206 1.95 -17.78 20.88
C ARG A 206 2.87 -17.55 19.69
N LEU A 207 3.78 -18.48 19.43
CA LEU A 207 4.79 -18.35 18.38
C LEU A 207 5.64 -17.07 18.49
N PHE A 208 5.74 -16.50 19.70
CA PHE A 208 6.50 -15.28 19.93
C PHE A 208 7.96 -15.40 19.49
N HIS A 209 8.55 -16.57 19.69
CA HIS A 209 9.94 -16.86 19.35
C HIS A 209 10.19 -16.82 17.84
N THR A 210 9.29 -17.40 17.04
CA THR A 210 9.36 -17.34 15.57
C THR A 210 9.01 -15.96 15.03
N GLU A 211 8.05 -15.27 15.66
CA GLU A 211 7.67 -13.91 15.22
C GLU A 211 8.77 -12.88 15.50
N LEU A 212 9.58 -13.09 16.53
CA LEU A 212 10.76 -12.28 16.78
C LEU A 212 11.73 -12.30 15.59
N GLU A 213 11.87 -13.45 14.93
CA GLU A 213 12.66 -13.57 13.71
C GLU A 213 12.11 -12.71 12.57
N ALA A 214 10.78 -12.73 12.39
CA ALA A 214 10.12 -11.90 11.39
C ALA A 214 10.35 -10.40 11.63
N VAL A 215 10.24 -9.94 12.88
CA VAL A 215 10.50 -8.54 13.26
C VAL A 215 11.97 -8.17 13.06
N TYR A 216 12.91 -9.09 13.31
CA TYR A 216 14.32 -8.88 13.00
C TYR A 216 14.56 -8.70 11.50
N GLU A 217 13.93 -9.52 10.66
CA GLU A 217 14.05 -9.39 9.21
C GLU A 217 13.46 -8.07 8.71
N GLU A 218 12.36 -7.63 9.31
CA GLU A 218 11.77 -6.34 9.00
C GLU A 218 12.69 -5.18 9.41
N LYS A 219 13.36 -5.27 10.56
CA LYS A 219 14.38 -4.28 10.95
C LYS A 219 15.55 -4.28 9.98
N ASN A 220 16.06 -5.44 9.55
CA ASN A 220 17.11 -5.52 8.54
C ASN A 220 16.67 -4.84 7.23
N ARG A 221 15.44 -5.11 6.76
CA ARG A 221 14.87 -4.46 5.59
C ARG A 221 14.78 -2.93 5.75
N SER A 222 14.41 -2.45 6.94
CA SER A 222 14.39 -1.02 7.26
C SER A 222 15.80 -0.40 7.20
N LEU A 223 16.82 -1.13 7.66
CA LEU A 223 18.23 -0.70 7.58
C LEU A 223 18.76 -0.69 6.13
N ASP A 224 18.19 -1.49 5.24
CA ASP A 224 18.51 -1.50 3.80
C ASP A 224 17.75 -0.42 3.01
N SER A 225 16.90 0.39 3.64
CA SER A 225 16.15 1.49 3.04
C SER A 225 16.76 2.83 3.42
N ASP A 226 17.38 3.52 2.48
CA ASP A 226 17.94 4.85 2.73
C ASP A 226 16.84 5.86 3.08
N GLY A 227 15.63 5.70 2.52
CA GLY A 227 14.46 6.51 2.89
C GLY A 227 14.07 6.35 4.37
N SER A 228 14.10 5.14 4.90
CA SER A 228 13.83 4.88 6.32
C SER A 228 14.87 5.51 7.23
N LYS A 229 16.17 5.38 6.89
CA LYS A 229 17.27 6.02 7.63
C LYS A 229 17.14 7.55 7.62
N MET A 230 16.79 8.15 6.47
CA MET A 230 16.58 9.60 6.35
C MET A 230 15.42 10.06 7.24
N PHE A 231 14.30 9.34 7.24
CA PHE A 231 13.15 9.70 8.06
C PHE A 231 13.44 9.53 9.56
N GLU A 232 14.11 8.44 9.97
CA GLU A 232 14.60 8.28 11.35
C GLU A 232 15.56 9.42 11.74
N GLY A 233 16.48 9.83 10.85
CA GLY A 233 17.39 10.96 11.04
C GLY A 233 16.66 12.30 11.19
N LEU A 234 15.61 12.52 10.40
CA LEU A 234 14.76 13.71 10.49
C LEU A 234 14.01 13.76 11.82
N MET A 235 13.37 12.65 12.19
CA MET A 235 12.60 12.56 13.44
C MET A 235 13.48 12.73 14.68
N SER A 236 14.63 12.04 14.73
CA SER A 236 15.56 12.15 15.86
C SER A 236 16.18 13.55 15.98
N GLY A 237 16.43 14.22 14.86
CA GLY A 237 16.94 15.59 14.86
C GLY A 237 15.89 16.63 15.30
N LEU A 238 14.64 16.46 14.90
CA LEU A 238 13.52 17.33 15.30
C LEU A 238 13.09 17.08 16.75
N PHE A 239 13.19 15.84 17.24
CA PHE A 239 12.67 15.40 18.53
C PHE A 239 13.74 14.67 19.36
N GLU A 240 14.60 15.43 20.04
CA GLU A 240 15.69 14.88 20.86
C GLU A 240 15.20 14.33 22.22
N LYS A 241 14.07 14.83 22.70
CA LYS A 241 13.46 14.45 23.99
C LYS A 241 12.10 13.76 23.81
N HIS A 242 11.31 14.24 22.86
CA HIS A 242 9.97 13.75 22.62
C HIS A 242 9.99 12.37 21.98
N GLN A 243 9.00 11.56 22.32
CA GLN A 243 8.85 10.17 21.89
C GLN A 243 8.79 10.01 20.36
N TYR A 244 8.42 11.02 19.59
CA TYR A 244 8.43 10.95 18.14
C TYR A 244 9.82 10.70 17.54
N GLY A 245 10.88 11.17 18.19
CA GLY A 245 12.25 10.96 17.73
C GLY A 245 13.01 9.89 18.51
N THR A 246 12.64 9.67 19.79
CA THR A 246 13.36 8.72 20.67
C THR A 246 12.81 7.30 20.60
N GLN A 247 11.59 7.10 20.03
CA GLN A 247 10.90 5.81 19.97
C GLN A 247 10.48 5.51 18.53
N THR A 248 11.37 4.84 17.79
CA THR A 248 11.07 4.41 16.42
C THR A 248 10.01 3.31 16.43
N THR A 249 9.14 3.28 15.41
CA THR A 249 8.00 2.34 15.35
C THR A 249 8.45 0.89 15.43
N ILE A 250 9.52 0.51 14.74
CA ILE A 250 10.04 -0.86 14.76
C ILE A 250 10.91 -1.15 15.99
N GLY A 251 11.26 -0.13 16.77
CA GLY A 251 12.16 -0.24 17.92
C GLY A 251 13.65 -0.20 17.59
N THR A 252 14.47 -0.11 18.63
CA THR A 252 15.93 -0.17 18.51
C THR A 252 16.40 -1.62 18.45
N ILE A 253 17.57 -1.85 17.82
CA ILE A 253 18.20 -3.17 17.75
C ILE A 253 18.41 -3.78 19.14
N ASP A 254 18.85 -2.98 20.12
CA ASP A 254 19.12 -3.45 21.48
C ASP A 254 17.85 -3.90 22.19
N HIS A 255 16.72 -3.21 21.97
CA HIS A 255 15.44 -3.60 22.55
C HIS A 255 14.88 -4.84 21.87
N LEU A 256 15.03 -4.97 20.55
CA LEU A 256 14.66 -6.19 19.83
C LEU A 256 15.49 -7.42 20.27
N LYS A 257 16.76 -7.23 20.64
CA LYS A 257 17.61 -8.29 21.22
C LYS A 257 17.22 -8.65 22.67
N ASN A 258 16.36 -7.87 23.29
CA ASN A 258 15.91 -8.03 24.68
C ASN A 258 14.38 -7.93 24.80
N PRO A 259 13.61 -8.71 24.06
CA PRO A 259 12.16 -8.59 24.01
C PRO A 259 11.52 -8.98 25.35
N SER A 260 10.37 -8.38 25.67
CA SER A 260 9.59 -8.67 26.88
C SER A 260 8.12 -8.90 26.56
N LEU A 261 7.68 -10.13 26.76
CA LEU A 261 6.25 -10.50 26.69
C LEU A 261 5.43 -9.78 27.78
N THR A 262 6.02 -9.61 28.95
CA THR A 262 5.40 -8.92 30.07
C THR A 262 5.12 -7.44 29.74
N GLU A 263 6.06 -6.73 29.13
CA GLU A 263 5.85 -5.34 28.72
C GLU A 263 4.81 -5.23 27.58
N ILE A 264 4.81 -6.15 26.61
CA ILE A 264 3.76 -6.22 25.57
C ILE A 264 2.39 -6.39 26.21
N ARG A 265 2.25 -7.28 27.20
CA ARG A 265 1.00 -7.51 27.91
C ARG A 265 0.56 -6.27 28.72
N LYS A 266 1.48 -5.58 29.35
CA LYS A 266 1.21 -4.30 30.02
C LYS A 266 0.73 -3.25 29.06
N TYR A 267 1.37 -3.15 27.88
CA TYR A 267 0.99 -2.21 26.81
C TYR A 267 -0.44 -2.50 26.34
N PHE A 268 -0.75 -3.76 26.01
CA PHE A 268 -2.10 -4.18 25.65
C PHE A 268 -3.14 -3.79 26.70
N ASN A 269 -2.90 -4.17 27.96
CA ASN A 269 -3.84 -3.92 29.05
C ASN A 269 -4.07 -2.44 29.34
N LYS A 270 -3.10 -1.57 29.01
CA LYS A 270 -3.19 -0.13 29.24
C LYS A 270 -3.91 0.58 28.10
N TYR A 271 -3.61 0.23 26.85
CA TYR A 271 -4.03 1.02 25.69
C TYR A 271 -5.17 0.41 24.88
N TYR A 272 -5.34 -0.91 24.87
CA TYR A 272 -6.38 -1.62 24.15
C TYR A 272 -7.65 -1.76 25.00
N VAL A 273 -8.22 -0.61 25.31
CA VAL A 273 -9.43 -0.47 26.13
C VAL A 273 -10.51 0.24 25.33
N PRO A 274 -11.80 -0.09 25.51
CA PRO A 274 -12.87 0.38 24.63
C PRO A 274 -12.92 1.93 24.52
N ASN A 275 -12.69 2.63 25.61
CA ASN A 275 -12.66 4.12 25.61
C ASN A 275 -11.42 4.74 24.92
N ASN A 276 -10.47 3.92 24.48
CA ASN A 276 -9.31 4.32 23.67
C ASN A 276 -9.33 3.73 22.26
N MET A 277 -10.46 3.12 21.86
CA MET A 277 -10.63 2.45 20.58
C MET A 277 -11.82 2.99 19.81
N ALA A 278 -11.77 2.83 18.50
CA ALA A 278 -12.90 3.11 17.61
C ALA A 278 -13.08 2.01 16.56
N ILE A 279 -14.32 1.72 16.22
CA ILE A 279 -14.72 0.92 15.08
C ILE A 279 -15.22 1.88 14.00
N CYS A 280 -14.54 1.92 12.85
CA CYS A 280 -14.82 2.79 11.72
C CYS A 280 -15.26 1.92 10.54
N MET A 281 -16.50 2.08 10.06
CA MET A 281 -17.06 1.24 9.01
C MET A 281 -17.71 2.08 7.90
N SER A 282 -17.44 1.70 6.66
CA SER A 282 -18.17 2.24 5.50
C SER A 282 -18.52 1.11 4.53
N GLY A 283 -19.76 1.09 4.03
CA GLY A 283 -20.20 0.09 3.08
C GLY A 283 -21.68 -0.16 3.05
N ASP A 284 -22.07 -1.29 2.47
CA ASP A 284 -23.46 -1.70 2.30
C ASP A 284 -24.00 -2.31 3.61
N PHE A 285 -24.67 -1.49 4.39
CA PHE A 285 -25.31 -1.93 5.64
C PHE A 285 -26.39 -0.95 6.12
N GLU A 286 -27.27 -1.47 7.01
CA GLU A 286 -28.24 -0.70 7.77
C GLU A 286 -27.65 -0.30 9.13
N TYR A 287 -27.62 1.00 9.43
CA TYR A 287 -27.02 1.56 10.65
C TYR A 287 -27.49 0.90 11.94
N ASP A 288 -28.82 0.77 12.11
CA ASP A 288 -29.42 0.25 13.34
C ASP A 288 -29.09 -1.21 13.57
N ASN A 289 -28.88 -1.99 12.48
CA ASN A 289 -28.43 -3.37 12.59
C ASN A 289 -26.97 -3.44 13.05
N VAL A 290 -26.09 -2.64 12.42
CA VAL A 290 -24.65 -2.67 12.73
C VAL A 290 -24.39 -2.23 14.16
N ILE A 291 -24.98 -1.09 14.62
CA ILE A 291 -24.72 -0.62 15.99
C ILE A 291 -25.23 -1.61 17.06
N ARG A 292 -26.34 -2.30 16.79
CA ARG A 292 -26.84 -3.37 17.67
C ARG A 292 -25.88 -4.55 17.74
N LEU A 293 -25.31 -4.95 16.60
CA LEU A 293 -24.31 -6.02 16.54
C LEU A 293 -23.01 -5.63 17.24
N VAL A 294 -22.52 -4.40 17.01
CA VAL A 294 -21.34 -3.88 17.71
C VAL A 294 -21.57 -3.90 19.23
N ASN A 295 -22.72 -3.41 19.70
CA ASN A 295 -23.04 -3.45 21.12
C ASN A 295 -23.15 -4.88 21.67
N LYS A 296 -23.66 -5.83 20.87
CA LYS A 296 -23.74 -7.26 21.24
C LYS A 296 -22.37 -7.87 21.51
N TYR A 297 -21.36 -7.55 20.71
CA TYR A 297 -20.06 -8.19 20.77
C TYR A 297 -18.99 -7.41 21.54
N PHE A 298 -19.09 -6.07 21.57
CA PHE A 298 -18.11 -5.19 22.23
C PHE A 298 -18.68 -4.43 23.44
N GLY A 299 -19.99 -4.45 23.66
CA GLY A 299 -20.63 -3.66 24.73
C GLY A 299 -20.29 -4.12 26.15
N ASP A 300 -19.86 -5.36 26.32
CA ASP A 300 -19.42 -5.93 27.61
C ASP A 300 -17.92 -5.76 27.91
N PHE A 301 -17.16 -5.13 27.00
CA PHE A 301 -15.76 -4.81 27.25
C PHE A 301 -15.67 -3.80 28.39
N GLU A 302 -14.79 -4.08 29.33
CA GLU A 302 -14.64 -3.23 30.53
C GLU A 302 -14.00 -1.90 30.19
N ARG A 303 -14.71 -0.80 30.49
CA ARG A 303 -14.12 0.55 30.47
C ARG A 303 -13.04 0.64 31.54
N LYS A 304 -11.86 1.20 31.20
CA LYS A 304 -10.80 1.51 32.14
C LYS A 304 -10.57 3.01 32.19
N ASP A 305 -9.66 3.45 33.06
CA ASP A 305 -9.19 4.83 33.09
C ASP A 305 -8.61 5.22 31.71
N ASP A 306 -8.83 6.45 31.31
CA ASP A 306 -8.28 6.94 30.05
C ASP A 306 -6.75 6.87 30.12
N PRO A 307 -6.07 6.28 29.12
CA PRO A 307 -4.62 6.16 29.15
C PRO A 307 -3.95 7.54 29.24
N LEU A 308 -3.16 7.74 30.27
CA LEU A 308 -2.38 8.98 30.40
C LEU A 308 -1.20 8.94 29.43
N PHE A 309 -1.04 10.00 28.66
CA PHE A 309 0.10 10.24 27.76
C PHE A 309 0.98 11.32 28.35
N GLU A 310 2.24 11.00 28.58
CA GLU A 310 3.24 11.99 28.98
C GLU A 310 3.80 12.64 27.71
N VAL A 311 3.55 13.93 27.56
CA VAL A 311 4.10 14.74 26.46
C VAL A 311 5.38 15.39 26.92
N LEU A 312 6.51 14.90 26.43
CA LEU A 312 7.81 15.51 26.69
C LEU A 312 7.99 16.75 25.82
N LYS A 313 8.31 17.88 26.44
CA LYS A 313 8.51 19.13 25.71
C LYS A 313 9.91 19.22 25.12
N GLU A 314 9.95 19.63 23.88
CA GLU A 314 11.17 19.92 23.14
C GLU A 314 11.71 21.32 23.42
N ASP A 315 13.03 21.46 23.44
CA ASP A 315 13.68 22.76 23.40
C ASP A 315 13.56 23.41 22.02
N LYS A 316 13.60 24.73 21.94
CA LYS A 316 13.61 25.44 20.68
C LYS A 316 14.86 25.08 19.86
N ILE A 317 14.69 24.80 18.59
CA ILE A 317 15.78 24.72 17.62
C ILE A 317 16.18 26.17 17.31
N VAL A 318 17.43 26.54 17.61
CA VAL A 318 17.92 27.91 17.48
C VAL A 318 18.94 28.09 16.34
N SER A 319 19.37 26.99 15.74
CA SER A 319 20.24 26.97 14.58
C SER A 319 20.04 25.66 13.80
N PRO A 320 20.32 25.66 12.48
CA PRO A 320 20.20 24.45 11.68
C PRO A 320 21.06 23.30 12.22
N LYS A 321 20.51 22.10 12.27
CA LYS A 321 21.23 20.87 12.58
C LYS A 321 21.34 20.01 11.33
N ILE A 322 22.48 19.38 11.14
CA ILE A 322 22.79 18.59 9.95
C ILE A 322 23.06 17.15 10.34
N THR A 323 22.40 16.22 9.66
CA THR A 323 22.63 14.78 9.73
C THR A 323 23.00 14.25 8.36
N ASN A 324 24.01 13.38 8.29
CA ASN A 324 24.34 12.66 7.05
C ASN A 324 23.94 11.20 7.18
N VAL A 325 23.27 10.68 6.18
CA VAL A 325 22.90 9.28 5.99
C VAL A 325 23.63 8.77 4.75
N TYR A 326 24.22 7.60 4.87
CA TYR A 326 24.94 6.96 3.75
C TYR A 326 24.23 5.69 3.30
N GLY A 327 24.31 5.39 2.02
CA GLY A 327 23.75 4.18 1.44
C GLY A 327 23.91 4.12 -0.07
N PRO A 328 23.48 3.01 -0.70
CA PRO A 328 23.70 2.77 -2.13
C PRO A 328 22.74 3.54 -3.06
N GLU A 329 21.59 4.03 -2.56
CA GLU A 329 20.62 4.74 -3.40
C GLU A 329 21.10 6.12 -3.84
N ALA A 330 20.41 6.75 -4.81
CA ALA A 330 20.71 8.08 -5.31
C ALA A 330 20.64 9.17 -4.22
N GLU A 331 21.46 10.21 -4.36
CA GLU A 331 21.54 11.32 -3.41
C GLU A 331 20.24 12.14 -3.37
N ARG A 332 19.81 12.50 -2.16
CA ARG A 332 18.63 13.35 -1.90
C ARG A 332 18.73 13.95 -0.50
N LEU A 333 17.85 14.90 -0.20
CA LEU A 333 17.80 15.49 1.14
C LEU A 333 16.37 15.58 1.69
N TYR A 334 16.29 15.70 3.03
CA TYR A 334 15.13 16.21 3.74
C TYR A 334 15.50 17.46 4.52
N VAL A 335 14.58 18.44 4.55
CA VAL A 335 14.60 19.56 5.50
C VAL A 335 13.32 19.49 6.30
N GLY A 336 13.38 19.65 7.63
CA GLY A 336 12.18 19.62 8.45
C GLY A 336 12.12 20.74 9.47
N PHE A 337 10.93 21.31 9.61
CA PHE A 337 10.56 22.27 10.65
C PHE A 337 9.59 21.63 11.61
N ARG A 338 9.80 21.85 12.91
CA ARG A 338 8.89 21.41 13.97
C ARG A 338 7.90 22.52 14.29
N LEU A 339 6.61 22.18 14.24
CA LEU A 339 5.48 23.10 14.45
C LEU A 339 4.55 22.58 15.55
N ASN A 340 3.55 23.38 15.93
CA ASN A 340 2.54 22.96 16.89
C ASN A 340 1.66 21.83 16.34
N GLY A 341 1.11 20.99 17.23
CA GLY A 341 0.32 19.83 16.88
C GLY A 341 -1.09 20.14 16.35
N ALA A 342 -1.82 19.08 16.04
CA ALA A 342 -3.11 19.09 15.35
C ALA A 342 -4.20 19.95 15.96
N ASN A 343 -4.17 20.16 17.28
CA ASN A 343 -5.17 20.98 18.00
C ASN A 343 -4.84 22.47 18.00
N SER A 344 -3.75 22.88 17.36
CA SER A 344 -3.38 24.28 17.17
C SER A 344 -4.04 24.85 15.90
N SER A 345 -4.34 26.14 15.88
CA SER A 345 -4.71 26.87 14.65
C SER A 345 -3.64 26.81 13.58
N ASP A 346 -2.39 26.56 13.96
CA ASP A 346 -1.25 26.43 13.04
C ASP A 346 -1.41 25.22 12.09
N ALA A 347 -2.15 24.16 12.47
CA ALA A 347 -2.33 22.98 11.64
C ALA A 347 -3.03 23.24 10.29
N ASN A 348 -4.06 24.12 10.29
CA ASN A 348 -4.74 24.51 9.05
C ASN A 348 -3.87 25.46 8.21
N LEU A 349 -3.13 26.35 8.84
CA LEU A 349 -2.17 27.23 8.16
C LEU A 349 -1.04 26.42 7.53
N LEU A 350 -0.52 25.41 8.24
CA LEU A 350 0.49 24.50 7.70
C LEU A 350 0.00 23.81 6.40
N ARG A 351 -1.24 23.29 6.39
CA ARG A 351 -1.83 22.66 5.19
C ARG A 351 -1.90 23.63 4.01
N MET A 352 -2.34 24.87 4.25
CA MET A 352 -2.44 25.86 3.18
C MET A 352 -1.06 26.31 2.69
N VAL A 353 -0.10 26.53 3.59
CA VAL A 353 1.30 26.86 3.22
C VAL A 353 1.93 25.75 2.40
N ASP A 354 1.74 24.49 2.81
CA ASP A 354 2.21 23.32 2.08
C ASP A 354 1.68 23.31 0.65
N MET A 355 0.37 23.49 0.46
CA MET A 355 -0.25 23.53 -0.86
C MET A 355 0.13 24.76 -1.71
N VAL A 356 0.44 25.89 -1.09
CA VAL A 356 1.01 27.06 -1.81
C VAL A 356 2.42 26.78 -2.28
N LEU A 357 3.19 26.00 -1.51
CA LEU A 357 4.55 25.59 -1.88
C LEU A 357 4.56 24.46 -2.91
N SER A 358 3.78 23.42 -2.71
CA SER A 358 3.76 22.25 -3.59
C SER A 358 2.38 21.61 -3.61
N ASN A 359 1.76 21.60 -4.77
CA ASN A 359 0.45 20.97 -5.04
C ASN A 359 0.49 20.12 -6.32
N THR A 360 1.71 19.74 -6.75
CA THR A 360 2.02 18.96 -7.95
C THR A 360 1.76 19.67 -9.29
N SER A 361 1.29 20.92 -9.28
CA SER A 361 0.89 21.65 -10.49
C SER A 361 1.36 23.10 -10.51
N ALA A 362 0.90 23.92 -9.54
CA ALA A 362 1.05 25.36 -9.55
C ALA A 362 1.65 25.94 -8.25
N GLY A 363 2.17 25.10 -7.36
CA GLY A 363 2.89 25.52 -6.16
C GLY A 363 4.21 26.20 -6.51
N LEU A 364 4.76 26.98 -5.58
CA LEU A 364 6.02 27.70 -5.79
C LEU A 364 7.20 26.75 -6.12
N ILE A 365 7.32 25.63 -5.42
CA ILE A 365 8.32 24.60 -5.72
C ILE A 365 8.05 23.97 -7.07
N ASP A 366 6.77 23.72 -7.40
CA ASP A 366 6.39 23.09 -8.67
C ASP A 366 6.75 23.96 -9.85
N ILE A 367 6.47 25.27 -9.79
CA ILE A 367 6.74 26.20 -10.88
C ILE A 367 8.21 26.66 -10.90
N ASN A 368 8.72 27.15 -9.76
CA ASN A 368 10.02 27.83 -9.72
C ASN A 368 11.21 26.86 -9.74
N LEU A 369 11.02 25.61 -9.32
CA LEU A 369 12.07 24.63 -9.20
C LEU A 369 11.88 23.43 -10.13
N ASN A 370 10.74 22.73 -10.05
CA ASN A 370 10.50 21.53 -10.87
C ASN A 370 10.24 21.87 -12.34
N GLN A 371 9.30 22.79 -12.62
CA GLN A 371 8.97 23.20 -13.98
C GLN A 371 10.12 23.99 -14.61
N ALA A 372 10.80 24.82 -13.82
CA ALA A 372 12.01 25.52 -14.23
C ALA A 372 13.26 24.62 -14.31
N GLN A 373 13.12 23.32 -14.05
CA GLN A 373 14.17 22.31 -14.10
C GLN A 373 15.44 22.67 -13.30
N LYS A 374 15.28 23.34 -12.15
CA LYS A 374 16.37 23.67 -11.23
C LYS A 374 16.71 22.54 -10.26
N LEU A 375 15.86 21.52 -10.16
CA LEU A 375 16.03 20.30 -9.40
C LEU A 375 15.67 19.10 -10.29
N ALA A 376 16.18 17.92 -9.95
CA ALA A 376 15.70 16.67 -10.55
C ALA A 376 14.29 16.31 -10.04
N GLY A 377 13.93 16.84 -8.89
CA GLY A 377 12.60 16.76 -8.29
C GLY A 377 12.63 17.28 -6.86
N GLY A 378 11.57 17.94 -6.44
CA GLY A 378 11.43 18.45 -5.09
C GLY A 378 9.98 18.75 -4.72
N GLY A 379 9.70 18.85 -3.43
CA GLY A 379 8.38 19.17 -2.89
C GLY A 379 8.40 19.33 -1.39
N CYS A 380 7.22 19.45 -0.79
CA CYS A 380 7.05 19.47 0.65
C CYS A 380 5.88 18.57 1.07
N PHE A 381 5.76 18.32 2.36
CA PHE A 381 4.67 17.53 2.93
C PHE A 381 4.41 17.95 4.38
N PRO A 382 3.13 18.04 4.82
CA PRO A 382 2.76 18.26 6.19
C PRO A 382 2.61 16.90 6.89
N TYR A 383 3.26 16.70 8.04
CA TYR A 383 3.05 15.54 8.90
C TYR A 383 2.45 16.01 10.23
N ILE A 384 1.11 15.98 10.30
CA ILE A 384 0.34 16.54 11.40
C ILE A 384 0.02 15.46 12.42
N LEU A 385 0.57 15.59 13.63
CA LEU A 385 0.37 14.71 14.77
C LEU A 385 -0.23 15.51 15.95
N ASN A 386 -0.68 14.80 16.99
CA ASN A 386 -1.36 15.46 18.12
C ASN A 386 -0.48 16.45 18.89
N ASP A 387 0.77 16.08 19.21
CA ASP A 387 1.62 16.87 20.10
C ASP A 387 2.42 17.93 19.34
N TYR A 388 2.95 17.56 18.17
CA TYR A 388 3.69 18.41 17.25
C TYR A 388 3.35 18.06 15.80
N SER A 389 3.59 19.01 14.90
CA SER A 389 3.57 18.77 13.46
C SER A 389 4.95 18.99 12.87
N ILE A 390 5.17 18.42 11.69
CA ILE A 390 6.37 18.61 10.89
C ILE A 390 5.95 19.20 9.55
N HIS A 391 6.67 20.22 9.09
CA HIS A 391 6.69 20.58 7.69
C HIS A 391 8.00 20.07 7.10
N GLY A 392 7.91 19.02 6.30
CA GLY A 392 9.04 18.37 5.65
C GLY A 392 9.19 18.85 4.21
N PHE A 393 10.42 19.04 3.76
CA PHE A 393 10.79 19.32 2.38
C PHE A 393 11.70 18.21 1.91
N TYR A 394 11.60 17.86 0.65
CA TYR A 394 12.51 16.90 0.01
C TYR A 394 13.00 17.42 -1.33
N GLY A 395 14.21 17.01 -1.71
CA GLY A 395 14.76 17.37 -3.00
C GLY A 395 15.87 16.45 -3.47
N SER A 396 15.95 16.27 -4.78
CA SER A 396 16.97 15.50 -5.47
C SER A 396 17.79 16.41 -6.39
N PRO A 397 19.13 16.30 -6.37
CA PRO A 397 20.00 17.16 -7.16
C PRO A 397 19.97 16.80 -8.63
N LEU A 398 20.25 17.78 -9.50
CA LEU A 398 20.67 17.56 -10.87
C LEU A 398 22.09 16.99 -10.92
N THR A 399 22.54 16.58 -12.10
CA THR A 399 23.94 16.16 -12.30
C THR A 399 24.90 17.31 -11.95
N ASN A 400 25.87 17.03 -11.09
CA ASN A 400 26.85 17.99 -10.56
C ASN A 400 26.28 19.11 -9.66
N GLN A 401 25.06 19.02 -9.22
CA GLN A 401 24.47 19.92 -8.22
C GLN A 401 24.71 19.36 -6.82
N SER A 402 25.12 20.20 -5.87
CA SER A 402 25.31 19.79 -4.48
C SER A 402 23.97 19.67 -3.76
N LEU A 403 23.93 18.85 -2.70
CA LEU A 403 22.75 18.78 -1.84
C LEU A 403 22.52 20.11 -1.09
N GLU A 404 23.57 20.84 -0.84
CA GLU A 404 23.53 22.18 -0.24
C GLU A 404 22.81 23.17 -1.17
N ASP A 405 23.08 23.15 -2.48
CA ASP A 405 22.36 23.98 -3.47
C ASP A 405 20.88 23.62 -3.51
N VAL A 406 20.54 22.32 -3.46
CA VAL A 406 19.15 21.85 -3.42
C VAL A 406 18.43 22.38 -2.18
N LYS A 407 19.07 22.30 -1.01
CA LYS A 407 18.54 22.84 0.25
C LYS A 407 18.26 24.35 0.12
N ASP A 408 19.22 25.11 -0.39
CA ASP A 408 19.09 26.57 -0.51
C ASP A 408 17.99 26.96 -1.49
N LEU A 409 17.83 26.22 -2.61
CA LEU A 409 16.72 26.40 -3.55
C LEU A 409 15.35 26.15 -2.92
N LEU A 410 15.22 25.07 -2.12
CA LEU A 410 13.96 24.76 -1.41
C LEU A 410 13.63 25.83 -0.37
N LEU A 411 14.62 26.24 0.42
CA LEU A 411 14.43 27.27 1.45
C LEU A 411 14.11 28.63 0.86
N SER A 412 14.66 28.98 -0.32
CA SER A 412 14.33 30.24 -1.00
C SER A 412 12.84 30.36 -1.33
N GLN A 413 12.10 29.24 -1.49
CA GLN A 413 10.65 29.27 -1.72
C GLN A 413 9.86 29.70 -0.48
N LEU A 414 10.42 29.51 0.71
CA LEU A 414 9.85 30.07 1.95
C LEU A 414 9.99 31.59 2.00
N ASP A 415 11.06 32.15 1.44
CA ASP A 415 11.23 33.60 1.35
C ASP A 415 10.20 34.22 0.39
N GLU A 416 9.89 33.55 -0.73
CA GLU A 416 8.82 33.95 -1.65
C GLU A 416 7.45 34.03 -0.92
N ILE A 417 7.16 33.05 -0.03
CA ILE A 417 5.93 33.11 0.80
C ILE A 417 5.97 34.27 1.79
N LYS A 418 7.09 34.47 2.49
CA LYS A 418 7.22 35.54 3.49
C LYS A 418 7.06 36.93 2.89
N GLU A 419 7.53 37.12 1.65
CA GLU A 419 7.37 38.35 0.89
C GLU A 419 6.00 38.47 0.19
N GLY A 420 5.21 37.39 0.16
CA GLY A 420 3.91 37.36 -0.50
C GLY A 420 3.99 37.26 -2.03
N ASN A 421 5.08 36.72 -2.57
CA ASN A 421 5.35 36.56 -4.01
C ASN A 421 4.60 35.35 -4.60
N PHE A 422 3.31 35.24 -4.33
CA PHE A 422 2.42 34.26 -4.93
C PHE A 422 1.07 34.88 -5.27
N SER A 423 0.38 34.31 -6.26
CA SER A 423 -0.85 34.89 -6.79
C SER A 423 -2.06 34.64 -5.87
N ASP A 424 -2.96 35.59 -5.75
CA ASP A 424 -4.18 35.49 -4.90
C ASP A 424 -5.14 34.41 -5.38
N TRP A 425 -5.17 34.08 -6.67
CA TRP A 425 -6.05 33.06 -7.21
C TRP A 425 -5.72 31.65 -6.70
N ILE A 426 -4.43 31.38 -6.30
CA ILE A 426 -3.99 30.05 -5.90
C ILE A 426 -4.75 29.50 -4.70
N LEU A 427 -5.14 30.38 -3.75
CA LEU A 427 -5.89 29.94 -2.56
C LEU A 427 -7.26 29.37 -2.92
N LYS A 428 -7.95 29.97 -3.90
CA LYS A 428 -9.22 29.45 -4.39
C LYS A 428 -9.03 28.13 -5.15
N ALA A 429 -8.00 28.04 -5.97
CA ALA A 429 -7.69 26.83 -6.71
C ALA A 429 -7.32 25.68 -5.76
N ILE A 430 -6.54 25.92 -4.70
CA ILE A 430 -6.26 24.94 -3.64
C ILE A 430 -7.55 24.42 -3.00
N ILE A 431 -8.51 25.28 -2.67
CA ILE A 431 -9.79 24.84 -2.09
C ILE A 431 -10.56 23.96 -3.06
N SER A 432 -10.56 24.31 -4.36
CA SER A 432 -11.21 23.49 -5.41
C SER A 432 -10.53 22.12 -5.56
N ASP A 433 -9.22 22.08 -5.53
CA ASP A 433 -8.43 20.88 -5.59
C ASP A 433 -8.67 19.97 -4.37
N LEU A 434 -8.59 20.51 -3.16
CA LEU A 434 -8.91 19.77 -1.93
C LEU A 434 -10.35 19.22 -1.93
N LYS A 435 -11.31 19.97 -2.50
CA LYS A 435 -12.69 19.49 -2.69
C LYS A 435 -12.74 18.32 -3.67
N LEU A 436 -12.01 18.39 -4.78
CA LEU A 436 -11.91 17.31 -5.75
C LEU A 436 -11.29 16.05 -5.13
N GLU A 437 -10.20 16.21 -4.36
CA GLU A 437 -9.57 15.11 -3.63
C GLU A 437 -10.52 14.48 -2.60
N GLN A 438 -11.29 15.30 -1.90
CA GLN A 438 -12.32 14.81 -0.97
C GLN A 438 -13.38 13.97 -1.70
N ILE A 439 -13.86 14.42 -2.87
CA ILE A 439 -14.82 13.69 -3.70
C ILE A 439 -14.21 12.33 -4.12
N LYS A 440 -12.96 12.34 -4.62
CA LYS A 440 -12.23 11.10 -5.00
C LYS A 440 -12.14 10.13 -3.82
N LYS A 441 -11.80 10.61 -2.63
CA LYS A 441 -11.68 9.82 -1.41
C LYS A 441 -13.02 9.19 -1.01
N TYR A 442 -14.10 9.94 -1.16
CA TYR A 442 -15.47 9.50 -0.81
C TYR A 442 -16.09 8.50 -1.80
N GLU A 443 -15.51 8.31 -2.97
CA GLU A 443 -15.94 7.29 -3.93
C GLU A 443 -15.58 5.85 -3.50
N SER A 444 -14.87 5.66 -2.39
CA SER A 444 -14.47 4.35 -1.89
C SER A 444 -14.79 4.16 -0.41
N ASN A 445 -15.17 2.94 -0.03
CA ASN A 445 -15.40 2.59 1.36
C ASN A 445 -14.14 2.78 2.22
N ASN A 446 -12.94 2.46 1.66
CA ASN A 446 -11.68 2.67 2.35
C ASN A 446 -11.44 4.15 2.65
N GLY A 447 -11.59 5.03 1.65
CA GLY A 447 -11.40 6.47 1.83
C GLY A 447 -12.33 7.06 2.90
N ARG A 448 -13.60 6.62 2.92
CA ARG A 448 -14.61 7.02 3.92
C ARG A 448 -14.22 6.55 5.33
N ALA A 449 -13.78 5.29 5.47
CA ALA A 449 -13.40 4.72 6.76
C ALA A 449 -12.12 5.35 7.33
N GLU A 450 -11.16 5.73 6.47
CA GLU A 450 -9.94 6.44 6.88
C GLU A 450 -10.23 7.85 7.43
N GLU A 451 -11.22 8.58 6.89
CA GLU A 451 -11.65 9.87 7.46
C GLU A 451 -12.07 9.74 8.92
N PHE A 452 -12.78 8.65 9.25
CA PHE A 452 -13.17 8.36 10.62
C PHE A 452 -11.99 8.05 11.53
N VAL A 453 -11.04 7.24 11.02
CA VAL A 453 -9.79 6.94 11.73
C VAL A 453 -9.03 8.24 12.03
N ASP A 454 -8.87 9.13 11.04
CA ASP A 454 -8.18 10.40 11.20
C ASP A 454 -8.86 11.31 12.22
N ALA A 455 -10.18 11.46 12.14
CA ALA A 455 -10.95 12.23 13.11
C ALA A 455 -10.78 11.68 14.54
N PHE A 456 -10.87 10.35 14.69
CA PHE A 456 -10.71 9.70 15.98
C PHE A 456 -9.30 9.89 16.55
N ILE A 457 -8.25 9.59 15.77
CA ILE A 457 -6.86 9.65 16.24
C ILE A 457 -6.43 11.09 16.57
N LEU A 458 -6.83 12.07 15.75
CA LEU A 458 -6.53 13.48 15.97
C LEU A 458 -7.45 14.13 17.03
N ASN A 459 -8.29 13.34 17.67
CA ASN A 459 -9.20 13.77 18.73
C ASN A 459 -10.13 14.94 18.31
N LYS A 460 -10.58 14.93 17.04
CA LYS A 460 -11.52 15.91 16.48
C LYS A 460 -12.94 15.37 16.50
N SER A 461 -13.89 16.20 16.84
CA SER A 461 -15.29 15.87 16.62
C SER A 461 -15.56 15.72 15.11
N TRP A 462 -16.55 14.91 14.73
CA TRP A 462 -16.90 14.74 13.32
C TRP A 462 -17.29 16.07 12.65
N LYS A 463 -17.97 16.94 13.41
CA LYS A 463 -18.34 18.29 12.96
C LYS A 463 -17.11 19.15 12.64
N GLU A 464 -16.10 19.13 13.49
CA GLU A 464 -14.85 19.88 13.25
C GLU A 464 -14.12 19.31 12.04
N HIS A 465 -14.08 17.98 11.91
CA HIS A 465 -13.45 17.30 10.78
C HIS A 465 -14.12 17.68 9.45
N GLN A 466 -15.44 17.57 9.35
CA GLN A 466 -16.21 17.94 8.16
C GLN A 466 -16.14 19.45 7.84
N ASN A 467 -16.01 20.30 8.84
CA ASN A 467 -15.89 21.74 8.64
C ASN A 467 -14.47 22.18 8.22
N SER A 468 -13.50 21.28 8.19
CA SER A 468 -12.08 21.62 7.93
C SER A 468 -11.87 22.36 6.62
N LEU A 469 -12.50 21.92 5.53
CA LEU A 469 -12.39 22.59 4.23
C LEU A 469 -12.98 24.01 4.25
N ASN A 470 -14.07 24.21 4.97
CA ASN A 470 -14.66 25.54 5.16
C ASN A 470 -13.76 26.45 6.01
N GLU A 471 -13.07 25.90 7.02
CA GLU A 471 -12.08 26.69 7.79
C GLU A 471 -10.86 27.06 6.93
N LEU A 472 -10.37 26.14 6.11
CA LEU A 472 -9.29 26.40 5.16
C LEU A 472 -9.66 27.51 4.17
N SER A 473 -10.90 27.55 3.69
CA SER A 473 -11.37 28.57 2.74
C SER A 473 -11.41 30.01 3.29
N LYS A 474 -11.31 30.18 4.61
CA LYS A 474 -11.27 31.49 5.28
C LYS A 474 -9.85 32.05 5.41
N ILE A 475 -8.84 31.22 5.19
CA ILE A 475 -7.44 31.60 5.31
C ILE A 475 -7.11 32.60 4.19
N THR A 476 -6.54 33.72 4.58
CA THR A 476 -6.14 34.79 3.67
C THR A 476 -4.66 34.68 3.33
N LYS A 477 -4.26 35.39 2.27
CA LYS A 477 -2.85 35.50 1.90
C LYS A 477 -2.00 36.09 3.04
N GLN A 478 -2.54 37.08 3.80
CA GLN A 478 -1.83 37.67 4.93
C GLN A 478 -1.60 36.66 6.05
N ASP A 479 -2.57 35.81 6.35
CA ASP A 479 -2.42 34.76 7.36
C ASP A 479 -1.28 33.78 7.02
N ILE A 480 -1.12 33.45 5.73
CA ILE A 480 -0.03 32.62 5.22
C ILE A 480 1.33 33.30 5.39
N ILE A 481 1.42 34.61 5.01
CA ILE A 481 2.62 35.41 5.16
C ILE A 481 3.03 35.51 6.62
N ASP A 482 2.09 35.83 7.50
CA ASP A 482 2.33 35.96 8.94
C ASP A 482 2.77 34.64 9.57
N PHE A 483 2.13 33.52 9.18
CA PHE A 483 2.53 32.18 9.60
C PHE A 483 3.95 31.86 9.16
N ALA A 484 4.30 32.15 7.91
CA ALA A 484 5.63 31.85 7.38
C ALA A 484 6.72 32.66 8.10
N ASN A 485 6.48 33.97 8.28
CA ASN A 485 7.41 34.84 9.02
C ASN A 485 7.61 34.45 10.48
N LYS A 486 6.55 33.91 11.12
CA LYS A 486 6.60 33.44 12.50
C LYS A 486 7.37 32.13 12.68
N ASN A 487 7.21 31.19 11.74
CA ASN A 487 7.57 29.79 11.96
C ASN A 487 8.82 29.33 11.22
N TYR A 488 9.20 29.95 10.10
CA TYR A 488 10.36 29.55 9.30
C TYR A 488 11.53 30.51 9.47
N SER A 489 12.57 30.03 10.12
CA SER A 489 13.85 30.71 10.30
C SER A 489 14.96 29.67 10.30
N ASP A 490 16.10 29.92 10.92
CA ASP A 490 17.17 28.92 11.10
C ASP A 490 16.86 27.80 12.11
N ASN A 491 15.57 27.45 12.25
CA ASN A 491 15.03 26.51 13.22
C ASN A 491 14.67 25.16 12.57
N TYR A 492 15.53 24.63 11.69
CA TYR A 492 15.29 23.43 10.93
C TYR A 492 16.36 22.36 11.09
N ILE A 493 16.01 21.14 10.69
CA ILE A 493 16.93 20.00 10.56
C ILE A 493 17.14 19.71 9.09
N VAL A 494 18.36 19.37 8.68
CA VAL A 494 18.67 18.86 7.36
C VAL A 494 19.20 17.44 7.46
N VAL A 495 18.68 16.55 6.68
CA VAL A 495 19.19 15.19 6.51
C VAL A 495 19.70 15.05 5.08
N TYR A 496 20.99 14.95 4.90
CA TYR A 496 21.61 14.66 3.61
C TYR A 496 21.79 13.16 3.45
N LYS A 497 21.19 12.57 2.43
CA LYS A 497 21.50 11.22 1.99
C LYS A 497 22.60 11.30 0.95
N ARG A 498 23.74 10.76 1.29
CA ARG A 498 24.93 10.73 0.44
C ARG A 498 25.20 9.31 -0.07
N LEU A 499 25.70 9.21 -1.29
CA LEU A 499 26.11 7.94 -1.87
C LEU A 499 27.38 7.43 -1.18
N GLY A 500 27.40 6.14 -0.82
CA GLY A 500 28.57 5.48 -0.24
C GLY A 500 28.20 4.52 0.90
N ASP A 501 29.25 3.83 1.40
CA ASP A 501 29.10 2.90 2.50
C ASP A 501 28.72 3.62 3.80
N ASP A 502 27.81 3.05 4.56
CA ASP A 502 27.42 3.55 5.87
C ASP A 502 28.50 3.18 6.91
N PRO A 503 29.27 4.15 7.43
CA PRO A 503 30.34 3.87 8.41
C PRO A 503 29.80 3.34 9.74
N ASN A 504 28.50 3.46 9.99
CA ASN A 504 27.83 3.01 11.21
C ASN A 504 26.92 1.80 10.93
N ALA A 505 27.10 1.14 9.80
CA ALA A 505 26.24 0.01 9.42
C ALA A 505 26.32 -1.11 10.46
N ILE A 506 25.20 -1.36 11.12
CA ILE A 506 25.08 -2.42 12.13
C ILE A 506 24.31 -3.58 11.52
N LYS A 507 24.94 -4.77 11.54
CA LYS A 507 24.23 -6.02 11.22
C LYS A 507 23.53 -6.52 12.49
N VAL A 508 22.25 -6.81 12.40
CA VAL A 508 21.50 -7.45 13.47
C VAL A 508 21.83 -8.93 13.42
N THR A 509 22.76 -9.38 14.25
CA THR A 509 23.02 -10.82 14.48
C THR A 509 22.06 -11.35 15.52
N LYS A 510 21.44 -12.48 15.25
CA LYS A 510 20.49 -13.15 16.13
C LYS A 510 20.93 -14.60 16.40
N PRO A 511 20.58 -15.18 17.56
CA PRO A 511 20.77 -16.60 17.80
C PRO A 511 19.89 -17.42 16.86
N GLN A 512 20.31 -18.63 16.52
CA GLN A 512 19.51 -19.56 15.70
C GLN A 512 18.30 -20.04 16.47
N ILE A 513 17.20 -20.29 15.76
CA ILE A 513 15.99 -20.93 16.27
C ILE A 513 15.72 -22.24 15.52
N THR A 514 15.06 -23.17 16.20
CA THR A 514 14.62 -24.43 15.59
C THR A 514 13.31 -24.21 14.82
N PRO A 515 13.23 -24.59 13.53
CA PRO A 515 11.97 -24.55 12.77
C PRO A 515 10.85 -25.31 13.48
N VAL A 516 9.63 -24.74 13.46
CA VAL A 516 8.47 -25.37 14.07
C VAL A 516 7.59 -26.05 13.02
N THR A 517 6.93 -27.15 13.39
CA THR A 517 5.99 -27.81 12.49
C THR A 517 4.66 -27.06 12.51
N VAL A 518 4.17 -26.65 11.34
CA VAL A 518 2.88 -25.97 11.19
C VAL A 518 1.76 -26.99 11.03
N ASN A 519 0.75 -26.90 11.90
CA ASN A 519 -0.48 -27.67 11.80
C ASN A 519 -1.45 -26.98 10.83
N ARG A 520 -1.74 -27.65 9.69
CA ARG A 520 -2.60 -27.10 8.62
C ARG A 520 -4.00 -27.69 8.59
N GLU A 521 -4.17 -28.91 9.10
CA GLU A 521 -5.40 -29.70 8.94
C GLU A 521 -6.40 -29.47 10.06
N ASP A 522 -5.92 -29.29 11.29
CA ASP A 522 -6.79 -29.11 12.42
C ASP A 522 -7.45 -27.72 12.43
N LYS A 523 -8.61 -27.66 13.06
CA LYS A 523 -9.43 -26.45 13.24
C LYS A 523 -9.91 -26.38 14.68
N SER A 524 -9.83 -25.18 15.26
CA SER A 524 -10.45 -24.91 16.56
C SER A 524 -11.99 -25.04 16.49
N LEU A 525 -12.60 -25.24 17.62
CA LEU A 525 -14.06 -25.20 17.73
C LEU A 525 -14.62 -23.82 17.40
N PHE A 526 -13.86 -22.76 17.69
CA PHE A 526 -14.26 -21.39 17.38
C PHE A 526 -14.30 -21.15 15.87
N LEU A 527 -13.22 -21.47 15.14
CA LEU A 527 -13.19 -21.40 13.68
C LEU A 527 -14.35 -22.20 13.06
N SER A 528 -14.52 -23.44 13.51
CA SER A 528 -15.59 -24.32 13.00
C SER A 528 -16.96 -23.71 13.23
N SER A 529 -17.20 -23.09 14.41
CA SER A 529 -18.47 -22.43 14.73
C SER A 529 -18.74 -21.21 13.88
N VAL A 530 -17.71 -20.39 13.60
CA VAL A 530 -17.84 -19.18 12.76
C VAL A 530 -18.17 -19.54 11.32
N LEU A 531 -17.48 -20.53 10.76
CA LEU A 531 -17.70 -20.93 9.36
C LEU A 531 -19.05 -21.62 9.16
N ALA A 532 -19.54 -22.35 10.19
CA ALA A 532 -20.84 -23.06 10.11
C ALA A 532 -22.06 -22.13 10.26
N GLU A 533 -21.90 -20.87 10.68
CA GLU A 533 -23.02 -19.93 10.77
C GLU A 533 -23.56 -19.63 9.37
N GLU A 534 -24.86 -19.87 9.17
CA GLU A 534 -25.53 -19.56 7.91
C GLU A 534 -25.70 -18.04 7.76
N VAL A 535 -25.51 -17.56 6.55
CA VAL A 535 -25.72 -16.16 6.14
C VAL A 535 -26.58 -16.12 4.88
N SER A 536 -27.25 -15.00 4.62
CA SER A 536 -27.96 -14.79 3.36
C SER A 536 -26.98 -14.80 2.20
N GLU A 537 -27.27 -15.53 1.13
CA GLU A 537 -26.42 -15.54 -0.06
C GLU A 537 -26.48 -14.20 -0.81
N ILE A 538 -25.35 -13.79 -1.34
CA ILE A 538 -25.22 -12.67 -2.26
C ILE A 538 -24.92 -13.26 -3.64
N GLU A 539 -25.77 -12.92 -4.62
CA GLU A 539 -25.56 -13.37 -5.99
C GLU A 539 -24.42 -12.61 -6.67
N PRO A 540 -23.55 -13.29 -7.41
CA PRO A 540 -22.51 -12.63 -8.19
C PRO A 540 -23.13 -11.77 -9.30
N LYS A 541 -22.53 -10.60 -9.54
CA LYS A 541 -22.89 -9.74 -10.68
C LYS A 541 -21.70 -9.63 -11.62
N PHE A 542 -21.92 -10.01 -12.87
CA PHE A 542 -20.94 -9.92 -13.94
C PHE A 542 -21.29 -8.76 -14.86
N ILE A 543 -20.26 -8.16 -15.48
CA ILE A 543 -20.44 -7.09 -16.45
C ILE A 543 -20.98 -7.67 -17.76
N ASP A 544 -22.01 -7.03 -18.28
CA ASP A 544 -22.45 -7.19 -19.66
C ASP A 544 -21.97 -5.98 -20.47
N PHE A 545 -20.83 -6.10 -21.14
CA PHE A 545 -20.25 -4.99 -21.89
C PHE A 545 -21.18 -4.41 -22.96
N SER A 546 -22.17 -5.17 -23.43
CA SER A 546 -23.16 -4.69 -24.39
C SER A 546 -24.19 -3.72 -23.79
N LYS A 547 -24.38 -3.78 -22.45
CA LYS A 547 -25.32 -2.93 -21.70
C LYS A 547 -24.59 -1.89 -20.86
N ASP A 548 -23.42 -2.28 -20.31
CA ASP A 548 -22.69 -1.46 -19.35
C ASP A 548 -21.82 -0.39 -20.00
N ILE A 549 -21.51 -0.54 -21.30
CA ILE A 549 -20.72 0.39 -22.10
C ILE A 549 -21.54 0.82 -23.32
N GLN A 550 -21.75 2.12 -23.47
CA GLN A 550 -22.26 2.67 -24.72
C GLN A 550 -21.08 2.87 -25.68
N LYS A 551 -21.31 2.59 -26.96
CA LYS A 551 -20.30 2.70 -28.01
C LYS A 551 -20.82 3.60 -29.12
N ASP A 552 -19.95 4.52 -29.54
CA ASP A 552 -20.19 5.42 -30.68
C ASP A 552 -18.87 5.67 -31.41
N THR A 553 -18.85 6.60 -32.34
CA THR A 553 -17.65 7.00 -33.07
C THR A 553 -17.55 8.50 -33.17
N ILE A 554 -16.32 9.01 -33.06
CA ILE A 554 -15.93 10.38 -33.37
C ILE A 554 -15.19 10.29 -34.70
N ASN A 555 -15.92 10.51 -35.81
CA ASN A 555 -15.50 10.15 -37.19
C ASN A 555 -15.08 8.67 -37.26
N SER A 556 -13.77 8.37 -37.38
CA SER A 556 -13.20 7.02 -37.43
C SER A 556 -12.73 6.47 -36.09
N VAL A 557 -12.68 7.31 -35.03
CA VAL A 557 -12.20 6.93 -33.69
C VAL A 557 -13.33 6.32 -32.88
N SER A 558 -13.08 5.17 -32.23
CA SER A 558 -14.04 4.53 -31.34
C SER A 558 -14.22 5.33 -30.05
N LEU A 559 -15.45 5.63 -29.69
CA LEU A 559 -15.84 6.22 -28.41
C LEU A 559 -16.47 5.15 -27.52
N LEU A 560 -15.84 4.86 -26.38
CA LEU A 560 -16.39 4.02 -25.33
C LEU A 560 -16.84 4.92 -24.17
N TYR A 561 -18.12 4.84 -23.84
CA TYR A 561 -18.75 5.74 -22.90
C TYR A 561 -19.39 4.98 -21.74
N LYS A 562 -19.21 5.53 -20.52
CA LYS A 562 -19.91 5.11 -19.31
C LYS A 562 -20.34 6.36 -18.51
N GLU A 563 -21.64 6.47 -18.20
CA GLU A 563 -22.19 7.57 -17.41
C GLU A 563 -21.75 7.49 -15.95
N ASN A 564 -21.32 8.64 -15.39
CA ASN A 564 -21.13 8.84 -13.96
C ASN A 564 -22.43 9.42 -13.37
N LYS A 565 -23.10 8.66 -12.50
CA LYS A 565 -24.35 9.05 -11.84
C LYS A 565 -24.17 9.49 -10.40
N GLU A 566 -22.94 9.48 -9.89
CA GLU A 566 -22.66 9.69 -8.47
C GLU A 566 -22.21 11.11 -8.17
N ASN A 567 -21.45 11.70 -9.07
CA ASN A 567 -20.86 13.02 -8.86
C ASN A 567 -20.46 13.68 -10.19
N GLU A 568 -19.95 14.90 -10.11
CA GLU A 568 -19.61 15.74 -11.26
C GLU A 568 -18.20 15.46 -11.83
N ARG A 569 -17.55 14.36 -11.45
CA ARG A 569 -16.23 14.01 -11.99
C ARG A 569 -16.32 13.41 -13.36
N PHE A 570 -15.40 13.84 -14.24
CA PHE A 570 -15.13 13.15 -15.51
C PHE A 570 -13.70 12.55 -15.57
N LYS A 571 -13.55 11.57 -16.43
CA LYS A 571 -12.28 10.97 -16.85
C LYS A 571 -12.34 10.71 -18.35
N LEU A 572 -11.50 11.41 -19.11
CA LEU A 572 -11.31 11.24 -20.53
C LEU A 572 -9.95 10.59 -20.79
N ASN A 573 -9.91 9.52 -21.58
CA ASN A 573 -8.65 8.88 -21.95
C ASN A 573 -8.58 8.70 -23.47
N TYR A 574 -7.41 9.00 -24.06
CA TYR A 574 -7.04 8.52 -25.37
C TYR A 574 -6.07 7.35 -25.20
N ILE A 575 -6.38 6.20 -25.79
CA ILE A 575 -5.59 4.96 -25.70
C ILE A 575 -5.04 4.62 -27.08
N LEU A 576 -3.71 4.64 -27.20
CA LEU A 576 -2.97 4.23 -28.38
C LEU A 576 -2.29 2.88 -28.12
N ASP A 577 -2.38 1.93 -29.06
CA ASP A 577 -1.63 0.67 -28.99
C ASP A 577 -0.19 0.85 -29.54
N MET A 578 0.42 2.00 -29.23
CA MET A 578 1.76 2.42 -29.59
C MET A 578 2.55 2.80 -28.33
N GLY A 579 3.77 2.31 -28.18
CA GLY A 579 4.66 2.61 -27.07
C GLY A 579 6.13 2.71 -27.50
N THR A 580 7.05 2.59 -26.54
CA THR A 580 8.50 2.71 -26.78
C THR A 580 9.08 1.63 -27.71
N ASP A 581 8.44 0.45 -27.83
CA ASP A 581 8.84 -0.55 -28.83
C ASP A 581 8.60 -0.09 -30.26
N HIS A 582 7.64 0.81 -30.48
CA HIS A 582 7.34 1.39 -31.79
C HIS A 582 8.24 2.57 -32.10
N ASN A 583 8.47 3.43 -31.09
CA ASN A 583 9.31 4.61 -31.21
C ASN A 583 10.04 4.89 -29.89
N ARG A 584 11.35 4.66 -29.86
CA ARG A 584 12.19 4.84 -28.67
C ARG A 584 12.21 6.29 -28.15
N LYS A 585 11.95 7.28 -29.03
CA LYS A 585 11.88 8.70 -28.68
C LYS A 585 10.57 9.10 -28.02
N LEU A 586 9.54 8.22 -28.07
CA LEU A 586 8.19 8.55 -27.61
C LEU A 586 8.16 8.96 -26.14
N LYS A 587 8.84 8.20 -25.26
CA LYS A 587 8.91 8.56 -23.83
C LYS A 587 9.53 9.95 -23.64
N LEU A 588 10.64 10.25 -24.32
CA LEU A 588 11.28 11.55 -24.22
C LEU A 588 10.38 12.67 -24.76
N ALA A 589 9.66 12.45 -25.86
CA ALA A 589 8.71 13.42 -26.41
C ALA A 589 7.57 13.75 -25.43
N LEU A 590 7.00 12.72 -24.78
CA LEU A 590 5.93 12.92 -23.81
C LEU A 590 6.43 13.56 -22.51
N ASP A 591 7.63 13.26 -22.08
CA ASP A 591 8.26 13.96 -20.97
C ASP A 591 8.61 15.42 -21.32
N TYR A 592 9.01 15.67 -22.57
CA TYR A 592 9.26 17.03 -23.08
C TYR A 592 7.98 17.87 -23.11
N LEU A 593 6.83 17.29 -23.49
CA LEU A 593 5.53 17.98 -23.50
C LEU A 593 5.19 18.62 -22.13
N LYS A 594 5.67 18.08 -21.04
CA LYS A 594 5.45 18.64 -19.69
C LYS A 594 6.03 20.05 -19.57
N TYR A 595 7.14 20.32 -20.25
CA TYR A 595 7.90 21.58 -20.20
C TYR A 595 7.55 22.55 -21.34
N LEU A 596 6.64 22.17 -22.24
CA LEU A 596 6.25 23.01 -23.38
C LEU A 596 5.01 23.84 -23.09
N GLY A 597 4.99 25.05 -23.63
CA GLY A 597 3.83 25.91 -23.81
C GLY A 597 3.36 25.87 -25.26
N THR A 598 2.54 26.86 -25.63
CA THR A 598 2.12 27.16 -26.99
C THR A 598 2.62 28.57 -27.35
N ASP A 599 2.30 29.03 -28.55
CA ASP A 599 2.55 30.44 -28.97
C ASP A 599 1.82 31.47 -28.09
N LYS A 600 0.80 31.06 -27.31
CA LYS A 600 -0.08 31.91 -26.48
C LYS A 600 0.19 31.85 -25.01
N ILE A 601 0.61 30.71 -24.52
CA ILE A 601 0.81 30.48 -23.07
C ILE A 601 2.13 29.75 -22.81
N SER A 602 2.85 30.16 -21.77
CA SER A 602 4.08 29.50 -21.35
C SER A 602 3.76 28.12 -20.73
N SER A 603 4.80 27.30 -20.52
CA SER A 603 4.68 26.02 -19.87
C SER A 603 4.15 26.13 -18.43
N SER A 604 4.57 27.18 -17.70
CA SER A 604 4.06 27.46 -16.34
C SER A 604 2.58 27.88 -16.38
N GLN A 605 2.23 28.81 -17.31
CA GLN A 605 0.82 29.21 -17.48
C GLN A 605 -0.08 28.03 -17.87
N LYS A 606 0.40 27.08 -18.67
CA LYS A 606 -0.32 25.84 -18.97
C LYS A 606 -0.70 25.08 -17.69
N LEU A 607 0.23 24.91 -16.77
CA LEU A 607 -0.02 24.22 -15.49
C LEU A 607 -1.02 25.01 -14.64
N GLU A 608 -0.85 26.33 -14.55
CA GLU A 608 -1.77 27.20 -13.84
C GLU A 608 -3.20 27.13 -14.40
N GLU A 609 -3.36 27.11 -15.73
CA GLU A 609 -4.70 27.04 -16.36
C GLU A 609 -5.37 25.70 -16.06
N PHE A 610 -4.67 24.54 -16.16
CA PHE A 610 -5.24 23.27 -15.73
C PHE A 610 -5.62 23.28 -14.24
N TYR A 611 -4.76 23.84 -13.40
CA TYR A 611 -5.04 23.92 -11.96
C TYR A 611 -6.23 24.82 -11.63
N LYS A 612 -6.39 25.95 -12.32
CA LYS A 612 -7.59 26.84 -12.20
C LYS A 612 -8.87 26.14 -12.62
N LEU A 613 -8.81 25.28 -13.65
CA LEU A 613 -9.91 24.47 -14.12
C LEU A 613 -10.20 23.25 -13.19
N GLY A 614 -9.38 23.02 -12.18
CA GLY A 614 -9.49 21.82 -11.33
C GLY A 614 -9.31 20.54 -12.14
N CYS A 615 -8.36 20.52 -13.08
CA CYS A 615 -8.13 19.41 -13.99
C CYS A 615 -6.69 18.95 -13.94
N ASP A 616 -6.52 17.62 -14.03
CA ASP A 616 -5.23 16.95 -14.10
C ASP A 616 -5.02 16.35 -15.49
N LEU A 617 -3.90 16.70 -16.12
CA LEU A 617 -3.43 16.10 -17.37
C LEU A 617 -2.26 15.14 -17.09
N SER A 618 -2.40 13.90 -17.51
CA SER A 618 -1.34 12.89 -17.44
C SER A 618 -1.14 12.23 -18.80
N VAL A 619 0.11 12.21 -19.27
CA VAL A 619 0.48 11.50 -20.49
C VAL A 619 1.54 10.47 -20.15
N THR A 620 1.24 9.20 -20.38
CA THR A 620 2.10 8.07 -20.00
C THR A 620 2.29 7.11 -21.17
N THR A 621 3.46 6.48 -21.24
CA THR A 621 3.75 5.44 -22.22
C THR A 621 4.43 4.25 -21.58
N SER A 622 4.15 3.08 -22.12
CA SER A 622 4.80 1.80 -21.81
C SER A 622 5.52 1.28 -23.07
N SER A 623 5.98 0.04 -23.03
CA SER A 623 6.60 -0.57 -24.24
C SER A 623 5.66 -0.60 -25.45
N ASN A 624 4.34 -0.75 -25.25
CA ASN A 624 3.39 -0.98 -26.33
C ASN A 624 2.07 -0.21 -26.24
N SER A 625 1.95 0.72 -25.32
CA SER A 625 0.72 1.51 -25.16
C SER A 625 1.04 2.90 -24.67
N THR A 626 0.34 3.89 -25.20
CA THR A 626 0.36 5.28 -24.72
C THR A 626 -1.04 5.68 -24.31
N LYS A 627 -1.12 6.41 -23.20
CA LYS A 627 -2.36 6.91 -22.64
C LYS A 627 -2.24 8.40 -22.35
N VAL A 628 -3.17 9.17 -22.91
CA VAL A 628 -3.44 10.57 -22.55
C VAL A 628 -4.68 10.56 -21.65
N SER A 629 -4.59 11.07 -20.44
CA SER A 629 -5.65 11.07 -19.45
C SER A 629 -5.91 12.49 -18.94
N LEU A 630 -7.14 12.94 -19.06
CA LEU A 630 -7.63 14.21 -18.52
C LEU A 630 -8.73 13.89 -17.49
N THR A 631 -8.61 14.41 -16.28
CA THR A 631 -9.59 14.22 -15.19
C THR A 631 -9.93 15.56 -14.57
N GLY A 632 -11.17 15.76 -14.17
CA GLY A 632 -11.60 17.01 -13.56
C GLY A 632 -13.10 17.03 -13.22
N LEU A 633 -13.63 18.23 -13.01
CA LEU A 633 -15.06 18.46 -12.83
C LEU A 633 -15.72 18.78 -14.18
N SER A 634 -16.93 18.24 -14.39
CA SER A 634 -17.69 18.34 -15.63
C SER A 634 -18.01 19.79 -16.01
N GLU A 635 -18.21 20.69 -15.04
CA GLU A 635 -18.42 22.11 -15.30
C GLU A 635 -17.31 22.78 -16.13
N ASN A 636 -16.09 22.20 -16.11
CA ASN A 636 -14.93 22.70 -16.85
C ASN A 636 -14.49 21.72 -17.96
N PHE A 637 -15.33 20.77 -18.37
CA PHE A 637 -14.98 19.72 -19.32
C PHE A 637 -14.62 20.30 -20.71
N GLU A 638 -15.46 21.18 -21.26
CA GLU A 638 -15.25 21.80 -22.59
C GLU A 638 -13.93 22.59 -22.64
N GLU A 639 -13.72 23.47 -21.67
CA GLU A 639 -12.52 24.30 -21.59
C GLU A 639 -11.27 23.42 -21.41
N SER A 640 -11.32 22.39 -20.58
CA SER A 640 -10.20 21.50 -20.31
C SER A 640 -9.82 20.64 -21.50
N VAL A 641 -10.80 20.11 -22.25
CA VAL A 641 -10.54 19.37 -23.49
C VAL A 641 -10.00 20.28 -24.57
N THR A 642 -10.56 21.50 -24.71
CA THR A 642 -10.07 22.50 -25.67
C THR A 642 -8.63 22.88 -25.39
N LEU A 643 -8.26 23.08 -24.11
CA LEU A 643 -6.88 23.34 -23.70
C LEU A 643 -5.97 22.14 -24.02
N LEU A 644 -6.39 20.90 -23.72
CA LEU A 644 -5.64 19.69 -24.04
C LEU A 644 -5.34 19.59 -25.55
N GLU A 645 -6.37 19.73 -26.40
CA GLU A 645 -6.23 19.64 -27.86
C GLU A 645 -5.34 20.76 -28.42
N ASN A 646 -5.44 21.97 -27.87
CA ASN A 646 -4.56 23.08 -28.23
C ASN A 646 -3.09 22.76 -27.90
N ILE A 647 -2.83 22.18 -26.74
CA ILE A 647 -1.46 21.80 -26.33
C ILE A 647 -0.90 20.69 -27.22
N LEU A 648 -1.68 19.64 -27.48
CA LEU A 648 -1.23 18.53 -28.34
C LEU A 648 -0.96 18.98 -29.78
N SER A 649 -1.70 19.97 -30.27
CA SER A 649 -1.60 20.42 -31.66
C SER A 649 -0.61 21.58 -31.88
N ASN A 650 -0.42 22.42 -30.87
CA ASN A 650 0.27 23.74 -31.03
C ASN A 650 1.41 23.93 -30.01
N ALA A 651 1.91 22.87 -29.38
CA ALA A 651 3.10 22.96 -28.53
C ALA A 651 4.29 23.55 -29.35
N VAL A 652 5.06 24.43 -28.73
CA VAL A 652 6.23 25.05 -29.35
C VAL A 652 7.51 24.60 -28.65
N ALA A 653 8.62 24.60 -29.42
CA ALA A 653 9.93 24.18 -28.93
C ALA A 653 10.46 25.10 -27.83
N ASP A 654 11.14 24.51 -26.87
CA ASP A 654 11.95 25.13 -25.84
C ASP A 654 13.29 24.38 -25.75
N GLU A 655 14.35 24.96 -26.36
CA GLU A 655 15.64 24.29 -26.46
C GLU A 655 16.33 24.15 -25.10
N ASP A 656 16.17 25.10 -24.20
CA ASP A 656 16.75 25.05 -22.85
C ASP A 656 16.08 23.97 -22.03
N ALA A 657 14.75 23.84 -22.13
CA ALA A 657 13.99 22.76 -21.50
C ALA A 657 14.40 21.40 -22.06
N LEU A 658 14.63 21.27 -23.37
CA LEU A 658 15.09 20.00 -23.95
C LEU A 658 16.51 19.64 -23.46
N LEU A 659 17.42 20.60 -23.39
CA LEU A 659 18.79 20.38 -22.92
C LEU A 659 18.78 19.88 -21.46
N SER A 660 18.01 20.53 -20.60
CA SER A 660 17.85 20.14 -19.19
C SER A 660 17.17 18.77 -19.03
N LEU A 661 16.17 18.49 -19.88
CA LEU A 661 15.48 17.19 -19.87
C LEU A 661 16.42 16.05 -20.28
N LYS A 662 17.28 16.24 -21.30
CA LYS A 662 18.28 15.24 -21.70
C LYS A 662 19.25 14.93 -20.55
N ALA A 663 19.74 15.96 -19.86
CA ALA A 663 20.62 15.79 -18.70
C ALA A 663 19.89 15.02 -17.54
N THR A 664 18.63 15.36 -17.29
CA THR A 664 17.78 14.67 -16.31
C THR A 664 17.53 13.21 -16.69
N TYR A 665 17.30 12.91 -17.96
CA TYR A 665 17.09 11.56 -18.47
C TYR A 665 18.34 10.68 -18.26
N GLU A 666 19.54 11.20 -18.55
CA GLU A 666 20.80 10.50 -18.26
C GLU A 666 21.00 10.24 -16.75
N LYS A 667 20.68 11.25 -15.92
CA LYS A 667 20.73 11.07 -14.48
C LYS A 667 19.77 9.96 -14.00
N GLN A 668 18.51 9.97 -14.47
CA GLN A 668 17.52 8.95 -14.10
C GLN A 668 17.96 7.54 -14.50
N LYS A 669 18.63 7.39 -15.66
CA LYS A 669 19.22 6.10 -16.06
C LYS A 669 20.31 5.65 -15.09
N ASN A 670 21.16 6.56 -14.63
CA ASN A 670 22.21 6.24 -13.65
C ASN A 670 21.61 5.93 -12.26
N ASP A 671 20.63 6.71 -11.83
CA ASP A 671 19.95 6.51 -10.54
C ASP A 671 19.19 5.16 -10.51
N ALA A 672 18.60 4.74 -11.63
CA ALA A 672 17.93 3.44 -11.74
C ALA A 672 18.88 2.25 -11.48
N LYS A 673 20.18 2.40 -11.77
CA LYS A 673 21.21 1.41 -11.43
C LYS A 673 21.56 1.35 -9.94
N LEU A 674 21.06 2.29 -9.14
CA LEU A 674 21.25 2.36 -7.70
C LEU A 674 20.01 1.87 -6.91
N ASP A 675 18.91 1.58 -7.62
CA ASP A 675 17.65 1.14 -7.02
C ASP A 675 17.51 -0.39 -7.09
N LYS A 676 17.59 -1.05 -5.94
CA LYS A 676 17.53 -2.51 -5.84
C LYS A 676 16.23 -3.10 -6.40
N GLN A 677 15.10 -2.39 -6.30
CA GLN A 677 13.82 -2.85 -6.83
C GLN A 677 13.83 -2.83 -8.36
N VAL A 678 14.37 -1.77 -8.96
CA VAL A 678 14.55 -1.69 -10.41
C VAL A 678 15.54 -2.74 -10.89
N ILE A 679 16.66 -2.93 -10.18
CA ILE A 679 17.67 -3.94 -10.51
C ILE A 679 17.06 -5.36 -10.54
N LEU A 680 16.43 -5.80 -9.44
CA LEU A 680 15.94 -7.18 -9.33
C LEU A 680 14.68 -7.42 -10.16
N PHE A 681 13.63 -6.61 -9.94
CA PHE A 681 12.30 -6.89 -10.50
C PHE A 681 12.12 -6.41 -11.93
N SER A 682 12.95 -5.45 -12.40
CA SER A 682 12.88 -4.98 -13.79
C SER A 682 14.06 -5.47 -14.63
N ALA A 683 15.28 -5.09 -14.28
CA ALA A 683 16.47 -5.34 -15.09
C ALA A 683 16.85 -6.84 -15.14
N MET A 684 17.08 -7.47 -13.97
CA MET A 684 17.45 -8.89 -13.90
C MET A 684 16.33 -9.80 -14.40
N THR A 685 15.08 -9.48 -14.06
CA THR A 685 13.91 -10.24 -14.53
C THR A 685 13.75 -10.14 -16.06
N SER A 686 13.92 -8.94 -16.63
CA SER A 686 13.91 -8.76 -18.09
C SER A 686 15.06 -9.54 -18.75
N TYR A 687 16.26 -9.48 -18.18
CA TYR A 687 17.42 -10.20 -18.67
C TYR A 687 17.23 -11.72 -18.62
N ALA A 688 16.72 -12.25 -17.51
CA ALA A 688 16.43 -13.68 -17.37
C ALA A 688 15.41 -14.18 -18.40
N ARG A 689 14.37 -13.39 -18.67
CA ARG A 689 13.30 -13.74 -19.60
C ARG A 689 13.66 -13.55 -21.06
N TYR A 690 14.35 -12.47 -21.41
CA TYR A 690 14.50 -12.02 -22.79
C TYR A 690 15.98 -11.84 -23.22
N GLY A 691 16.94 -11.95 -22.28
CA GLY A 691 18.34 -11.70 -22.55
C GLY A 691 18.65 -10.20 -22.71
N LYS A 692 19.70 -9.91 -23.46
CA LYS A 692 20.21 -8.53 -23.62
C LYS A 692 19.31 -7.61 -24.44
N ASN A 693 18.44 -8.18 -25.30
CA ASN A 693 17.58 -7.41 -26.19
C ASN A 693 16.12 -7.59 -25.76
N SER A 694 15.56 -6.56 -25.16
CA SER A 694 14.20 -6.56 -24.63
C SER A 694 13.59 -5.16 -24.71
N SER A 695 12.29 -5.05 -24.46
CA SER A 695 11.64 -3.74 -24.31
C SER A 695 12.27 -2.91 -23.16
N PHE A 696 12.80 -3.55 -22.13
CA PHE A 696 13.46 -2.87 -21.02
C PHE A 696 14.79 -2.22 -21.43
N THR A 697 15.61 -2.96 -22.19
CA THR A 697 16.92 -2.47 -22.66
C THR A 697 16.83 -1.59 -23.94
N ASN A 698 15.63 -1.52 -24.55
CA ASN A 698 15.38 -0.70 -25.76
C ASN A 698 15.28 0.80 -25.44
N SER A 699 16.22 1.32 -24.64
CA SER A 699 16.32 2.74 -24.30
C SER A 699 17.23 3.50 -25.28
N LEU A 700 17.11 4.83 -25.32
CA LEU A 700 18.02 5.68 -26.10
C LEU A 700 19.44 5.58 -25.53
N THR A 701 20.43 5.42 -26.41
CA THR A 701 21.84 5.59 -26.04
C THR A 701 22.17 7.08 -25.84
N LYS A 702 23.31 7.38 -25.21
CA LYS A 702 23.73 8.75 -25.00
C LYS A 702 23.90 9.53 -26.33
N ASP A 703 24.55 8.92 -27.32
CA ASP A 703 24.77 9.57 -28.63
C ASP A 703 23.44 9.82 -29.37
N GLU A 704 22.49 8.87 -29.29
CA GLU A 704 21.14 9.07 -29.82
C GLU A 704 20.41 10.20 -29.11
N LEU A 705 20.46 10.21 -27.76
CA LEU A 705 19.83 11.24 -26.94
C LEU A 705 20.41 12.65 -27.28
N ASP A 706 21.72 12.76 -27.37
CA ASP A 706 22.40 14.02 -27.71
C ASP A 706 22.01 14.51 -29.10
N SER A 707 21.79 13.61 -30.06
CA SER A 707 21.46 13.95 -31.46
C SER A 707 20.00 14.36 -31.70
N ILE A 708 19.07 14.04 -30.78
CA ILE A 708 17.63 14.32 -30.93
C ILE A 708 17.40 15.84 -30.92
N SER A 709 16.63 16.32 -31.91
CA SER A 709 16.21 17.73 -32.00
C SER A 709 14.83 17.94 -31.37
N SER A 710 14.55 19.20 -30.98
CA SER A 710 13.22 19.60 -30.50
C SER A 710 12.14 19.38 -31.57
N THR A 711 12.46 19.61 -32.84
CA THR A 711 11.56 19.42 -33.99
C THR A 711 11.11 17.97 -34.10
N GLU A 712 12.02 16.99 -33.96
CA GLU A 712 11.67 15.58 -33.99
C GLU A 712 10.69 15.18 -32.85
N LEU A 713 10.89 15.75 -31.64
CA LEU A 713 10.01 15.48 -30.51
C LEU A 713 8.65 16.16 -30.69
N LEU A 714 8.62 17.38 -31.22
CA LEU A 714 7.38 18.09 -31.57
C LEU A 714 6.56 17.32 -32.62
N ASP A 715 7.22 16.81 -33.68
CA ASP A 715 6.54 15.99 -34.68
C ASP A 715 5.86 14.77 -34.08
N ILE A 716 6.50 14.11 -33.08
CA ILE A 716 5.90 13.01 -32.35
C ILE A 716 4.67 13.50 -31.56
N ILE A 717 4.79 14.61 -30.82
CA ILE A 717 3.71 15.19 -30.02
C ILE A 717 2.53 15.57 -30.92
N HIS A 718 2.77 16.36 -31.99
CA HIS A 718 1.71 16.85 -32.89
C HIS A 718 1.07 15.74 -33.74
N SER A 719 1.74 14.59 -33.88
CA SER A 719 1.20 13.42 -34.57
C SER A 719 0.52 12.43 -33.63
N LEU A 720 0.54 12.65 -32.33
CA LEU A 720 0.06 11.65 -31.36
C LEU A 720 -1.37 11.22 -31.65
N THR A 721 -2.31 12.16 -31.77
CA THR A 721 -3.72 11.91 -32.04
C THR A 721 -4.01 11.58 -33.52
N LYS A 722 -3.02 11.68 -34.43
CA LYS A 722 -3.13 11.18 -35.81
C LYS A 722 -2.91 9.68 -35.93
N ASN A 723 -2.35 9.03 -34.89
CA ASN A 723 -2.26 7.58 -34.85
C ASN A 723 -3.61 6.97 -34.44
N ASP A 724 -3.88 5.73 -34.87
CA ASP A 724 -5.09 5.03 -34.49
C ASP A 724 -5.21 4.91 -32.96
N HIS A 725 -6.36 5.28 -32.43
CA HIS A 725 -6.61 5.32 -30.99
C HIS A 725 -8.09 5.17 -30.66
N ARG A 726 -8.36 5.07 -29.38
CA ARG A 726 -9.72 4.99 -28.82
C ARG A 726 -9.90 6.09 -27.77
N VAL A 727 -11.11 6.65 -27.72
CA VAL A 727 -11.53 7.62 -26.70
C VAL A 727 -12.41 6.89 -25.69
N LEU A 728 -12.04 6.95 -24.43
CA LEU A 728 -12.81 6.42 -23.31
C LEU A 728 -13.27 7.59 -22.44
N TYR A 729 -14.59 7.68 -22.24
CA TYR A 729 -15.17 8.71 -21.37
C TYR A 729 -15.99 8.09 -20.25
N TYR A 730 -15.71 8.52 -19.03
CA TYR A 730 -16.52 8.29 -17.85
C TYR A 730 -16.82 9.66 -17.22
N GLY A 731 -18.08 10.06 -17.14
CA GLY A 731 -18.47 11.36 -16.60
C GLY A 731 -19.99 11.57 -16.64
N PRO A 732 -20.50 12.67 -16.06
CA PRO A 732 -21.93 12.96 -16.01
C PRO A 732 -22.52 13.49 -17.34
N ASP A 733 -21.68 14.04 -18.23
CA ASP A 733 -22.14 14.59 -19.52
C ASP A 733 -22.68 13.47 -20.42
N ASN A 734 -23.74 13.69 -21.13
CA ASN A 734 -24.33 12.66 -21.99
C ASN A 734 -23.46 12.38 -23.24
N ILE A 735 -23.56 11.16 -23.77
CA ILE A 735 -22.72 10.70 -24.89
C ILE A 735 -22.78 11.61 -26.12
N SER A 736 -23.96 12.23 -26.41
CA SER A 736 -24.14 13.12 -27.56
C SER A 736 -23.41 14.46 -27.36
N GLU A 737 -23.40 15.00 -26.14
CA GLU A 737 -22.65 16.21 -25.80
C GLU A 737 -21.16 15.96 -25.93
N VAL A 738 -20.64 14.88 -25.31
CA VAL A 738 -19.26 14.45 -25.42
C VAL A 738 -18.85 14.26 -26.87
N LYS A 739 -19.66 13.53 -27.65
CA LYS A 739 -19.41 13.32 -29.09
C LYS A 739 -19.36 14.62 -29.86
N ASN A 740 -20.32 15.53 -29.65
CA ASN A 740 -20.39 16.82 -30.36
C ASN A 740 -19.20 17.70 -30.02
N LEU A 741 -18.81 17.79 -28.77
CA LEU A 741 -17.59 18.50 -28.36
C LEU A 741 -16.37 17.90 -29.05
N MET A 742 -16.19 16.59 -28.99
CA MET A 742 -15.03 15.89 -29.57
C MET A 742 -14.97 16.05 -31.09
N LEU A 743 -16.11 16.03 -31.79
CA LEU A 743 -16.17 16.30 -33.23
C LEU A 743 -15.69 17.72 -33.61
N ASN A 744 -15.86 18.69 -32.70
CA ASN A 744 -15.45 20.08 -32.92
C ASN A 744 -13.99 20.33 -32.61
N VAL A 745 -13.44 19.69 -31.58
CA VAL A 745 -12.10 20.01 -31.06
C VAL A 745 -11.03 18.95 -31.33
N HIS A 746 -11.43 17.67 -31.43
CA HIS A 746 -10.50 16.55 -31.61
C HIS A 746 -10.28 16.21 -33.08
N ASN A 747 -9.08 16.45 -33.57
CA ASN A 747 -8.77 16.19 -34.99
C ASN A 747 -8.48 14.70 -35.22
N THR A 748 -9.42 14.04 -35.88
CA THR A 748 -9.37 12.60 -36.21
C THR A 748 -9.24 12.32 -37.70
N SER A 749 -8.83 13.29 -38.51
CA SER A 749 -8.71 13.11 -39.96
C SER A 749 -7.40 12.38 -40.34
N GLY A 750 -7.52 11.37 -41.22
CA GLY A 750 -6.35 10.69 -41.81
C GLY A 750 -5.53 9.84 -40.81
N LEU A 751 -6.22 9.05 -39.97
CA LEU A 751 -5.57 8.19 -38.96
C LEU A 751 -4.56 7.23 -39.56
N ILE A 752 -3.41 7.10 -38.89
CA ILE A 752 -2.31 6.21 -39.24
C ILE A 752 -2.48 4.92 -38.43
N ALA A 753 -2.58 3.79 -39.13
CA ALA A 753 -2.65 2.49 -38.49
C ALA A 753 -1.34 2.18 -37.76
N ILE A 754 -1.45 1.62 -36.55
CA ILE A 754 -0.32 1.20 -35.73
C ILE A 754 -0.02 -0.27 -36.01
N GLU A 755 1.21 -0.54 -36.50
CA GLU A 755 1.67 -1.92 -36.66
C GLU A 755 2.04 -2.53 -35.30
N LYS A 756 1.68 -3.81 -35.09
CA LYS A 756 2.08 -4.53 -33.89
C LYS A 756 3.59 -4.74 -33.84
N LYS A 757 4.21 -4.39 -32.72
CA LYS A 757 5.63 -4.68 -32.43
C LYS A 757 5.74 -5.43 -31.12
N ASN A 758 6.65 -6.39 -31.10
CA ASN A 758 7.05 -7.10 -29.88
C ASN A 758 8.58 -7.34 -29.95
N LEU A 759 9.31 -6.70 -29.08
CA LEU A 759 10.77 -6.85 -29.00
C LEU A 759 11.17 -7.98 -28.04
N ASN A 760 10.24 -8.44 -27.20
CA ASN A 760 10.52 -9.45 -26.20
C ASN A 760 10.48 -10.85 -26.81
N VAL A 761 11.66 -11.42 -27.06
CA VAL A 761 11.83 -12.82 -27.49
C VAL A 761 12.27 -13.63 -26.28
N GLU A 762 11.41 -14.53 -25.83
CA GLU A 762 11.66 -15.32 -24.63
C GLU A 762 12.85 -16.29 -24.80
N ASN A 763 13.74 -16.28 -23.83
CA ASN A 763 14.87 -17.20 -23.74
C ASN A 763 14.39 -18.65 -23.60
N LYS A 764 15.16 -19.59 -24.16
CA LYS A 764 14.96 -21.02 -23.90
C LYS A 764 15.63 -21.38 -22.58
N MET A 765 14.93 -22.12 -21.74
CA MET A 765 15.43 -22.64 -20.47
C MET A 765 15.77 -24.14 -20.63
N ASN A 766 17.03 -24.44 -20.92
CA ASN A 766 17.49 -25.81 -21.15
C ASN A 766 18.32 -26.37 -19.97
N LYS A 767 18.63 -25.54 -19.00
CA LYS A 767 19.42 -25.86 -17.79
C LYS A 767 19.13 -24.87 -16.71
N ASN A 768 19.50 -25.20 -15.49
CA ASN A 768 19.50 -24.26 -14.38
C ASN A 768 20.56 -23.17 -14.58
N GLN A 769 20.18 -21.94 -14.32
CA GLN A 769 21.04 -20.77 -14.42
C GLN A 769 20.94 -19.93 -13.14
N VAL A 770 22.08 -19.50 -12.59
CA VAL A 770 22.11 -18.57 -11.46
C VAL A 770 22.75 -17.26 -11.92
N TYR A 771 22.00 -16.18 -11.86
CA TYR A 771 22.46 -14.81 -12.09
C TYR A 771 22.66 -14.13 -10.75
N VAL A 772 23.86 -13.65 -10.49
CA VAL A 772 24.21 -12.91 -9.27
C VAL A 772 24.60 -11.49 -9.64
N LEU A 773 24.03 -10.52 -8.93
CA LEU A 773 24.41 -9.13 -9.04
C LEU A 773 24.77 -8.60 -7.65
N ASP A 774 25.95 -7.97 -7.56
CA ASP A 774 26.46 -7.41 -6.30
C ASP A 774 25.73 -6.10 -5.95
N TYR A 775 25.20 -6.03 -4.73
CA TYR A 775 24.55 -4.85 -4.19
C TYR A 775 24.78 -4.75 -2.69
N ASP A 776 25.18 -3.58 -2.20
CA ASP A 776 25.45 -3.39 -0.77
C ASP A 776 24.14 -3.34 0.03
N MET A 777 23.77 -4.45 0.63
CA MET A 777 22.58 -4.63 1.46
C MET A 777 22.79 -5.71 2.52
N LYS A 778 22.00 -5.66 3.60
CA LYS A 778 22.08 -6.64 4.71
C LYS A 778 21.35 -7.94 4.39
N GLN A 779 20.28 -7.84 3.61
CA GLN A 779 19.54 -8.99 3.13
C GLN A 779 20.14 -9.53 1.82
N ALA A 780 19.75 -10.74 1.45
CA ALA A 780 19.84 -11.25 0.09
C ALA A 780 18.43 -11.47 -0.45
N GLU A 781 18.19 -11.04 -1.67
CA GLU A 781 16.92 -11.22 -2.33
C GLU A 781 17.09 -12.21 -3.50
N VAL A 782 16.20 -13.20 -3.59
CA VAL A 782 16.24 -14.17 -4.69
C VAL A 782 14.87 -14.27 -5.36
N VAL A 783 14.91 -14.28 -6.69
CA VAL A 783 13.77 -14.63 -7.53
C VAL A 783 14.07 -15.94 -8.25
N MET A 784 13.17 -16.91 -8.13
CA MET A 784 13.18 -18.15 -8.90
C MET A 784 12.17 -18.02 -10.02
N TYR A 785 12.65 -18.07 -11.25
CA TYR A 785 11.85 -17.91 -12.45
C TYR A 785 11.80 -19.22 -13.23
N THR A 786 10.63 -19.58 -13.75
CA THR A 786 10.47 -20.66 -14.72
C THR A 786 9.52 -20.23 -15.82
N ARG A 787 9.80 -20.65 -17.06
CA ARG A 787 8.98 -20.34 -18.22
C ARG A 787 7.84 -21.34 -18.35
N GLY A 788 6.60 -20.86 -18.56
CA GLY A 788 5.43 -21.66 -18.81
C GLY A 788 5.06 -21.76 -20.30
N SER A 789 3.88 -22.29 -20.56
CA SER A 789 3.25 -22.36 -21.88
C SER A 789 2.82 -20.97 -22.37
N LYS A 790 2.50 -20.85 -23.67
CA LYS A 790 1.80 -19.66 -24.20
C LYS A 790 0.43 -19.50 -23.52
N LEU A 791 -0.10 -18.27 -23.54
CA LEU A 791 -1.39 -17.97 -22.95
C LEU A 791 -2.45 -18.99 -23.35
N ASN A 792 -2.99 -19.69 -22.36
CA ASN A 792 -4.15 -20.57 -22.49
C ASN A 792 -5.28 -20.02 -21.61
N LYS A 793 -6.37 -19.57 -22.23
CA LYS A 793 -7.50 -18.97 -21.51
C LYS A 793 -8.22 -19.98 -20.62
N ASP A 794 -8.24 -21.25 -21.02
CA ASP A 794 -8.92 -22.31 -20.28
C ASP A 794 -8.25 -22.59 -18.93
N GLU A 795 -6.97 -22.23 -18.78
CA GLU A 795 -6.22 -22.37 -17.53
C GLU A 795 -6.45 -21.20 -16.56
N TYR A 796 -7.15 -20.13 -16.96
CA TYR A 796 -7.35 -18.95 -16.13
C TYR A 796 -7.87 -19.29 -14.73
N SER A 797 -8.91 -20.11 -14.65
CA SER A 797 -9.57 -20.46 -13.38
C SER A 797 -8.67 -21.30 -12.47
N ILE A 798 -7.98 -22.30 -13.01
CA ILE A 798 -7.09 -23.16 -12.21
C ILE A 798 -5.84 -22.38 -11.74
N ILE A 799 -5.31 -21.47 -12.57
CA ILE A 799 -4.19 -20.61 -12.19
C ILE A 799 -4.58 -19.71 -11.02
N LYS A 800 -5.75 -19.07 -11.08
CA LYS A 800 -6.25 -18.22 -9.98
C LYS A 800 -6.42 -19.00 -8.69
N PHE A 801 -7.00 -20.20 -8.78
CA PHE A 801 -7.21 -21.06 -7.62
C PHE A 801 -5.89 -21.57 -7.04
N HIS A 802 -4.98 -22.02 -7.90
CA HIS A 802 -3.64 -22.45 -7.47
C HIS A 802 -2.87 -21.31 -6.77
N ASN A 803 -2.87 -20.12 -7.34
CA ASN A 803 -2.16 -18.99 -6.74
C ASN A 803 -2.74 -18.61 -5.37
N GLU A 804 -4.06 -18.64 -5.17
CA GLU A 804 -4.68 -18.38 -3.87
C GLU A 804 -4.32 -19.46 -2.83
N TYR A 805 -4.29 -20.74 -3.26
CA TYR A 805 -3.92 -21.85 -2.39
C TYR A 805 -2.44 -21.88 -2.06
N PHE A 806 -1.58 -21.75 -3.08
CA PHE A 806 -0.14 -22.05 -2.97
C PHE A 806 0.68 -20.85 -2.54
N GLY A 807 0.52 -19.70 -3.17
CA GLY A 807 1.50 -18.62 -3.06
C GLY A 807 0.99 -17.24 -2.68
N GLY A 808 -0.32 -17.04 -2.60
CA GLY A 808 -0.94 -15.76 -2.33
C GLY A 808 -1.53 -15.63 -0.92
N GLY A 809 -1.15 -14.59 -0.17
CA GLY A 809 -1.71 -14.30 1.13
C GLY A 809 -1.12 -15.10 2.29
N MET A 810 -1.53 -14.75 3.52
CA MET A 810 -0.99 -15.31 4.77
C MET A 810 -1.45 -16.76 5.03
N SER A 811 -2.56 -17.19 4.45
CA SER A 811 -3.05 -18.57 4.55
C SER A 811 -2.44 -19.52 3.51
N SER A 812 -1.65 -19.02 2.56
CA SER A 812 -1.02 -19.83 1.51
C SER A 812 0.05 -20.78 2.04
N ILE A 813 0.29 -21.86 1.30
CA ILE A 813 1.30 -22.87 1.63
C ILE A 813 2.70 -22.24 1.74
N VAL A 814 3.08 -21.39 0.78
CA VAL A 814 4.41 -20.76 0.76
C VAL A 814 4.63 -19.87 1.98
N PHE A 815 3.65 -19.04 2.32
CA PHE A 815 3.75 -18.16 3.49
C PHE A 815 3.86 -18.96 4.81
N GLN A 816 3.02 -19.95 4.98
CA GLN A 816 3.02 -20.80 6.19
C GLN A 816 4.32 -21.59 6.35
N GLU A 817 4.91 -22.10 5.26
CA GLU A 817 6.17 -22.85 5.34
C GLU A 817 7.39 -21.96 5.54
N MET A 818 7.51 -20.93 4.73
CA MET A 818 8.74 -20.16 4.66
C MET A 818 8.85 -19.13 5.78
N ARG A 819 7.73 -18.48 6.14
CA ARG A 819 7.70 -17.45 7.17
C ARG A 819 7.33 -18.02 8.55
N GLU A 820 6.16 -18.65 8.68
CA GLU A 820 5.64 -19.07 10.00
C GLU A 820 6.37 -20.29 10.58
N SER A 821 6.65 -21.29 9.74
CA SER A 821 7.28 -22.54 10.18
C SER A 821 8.80 -22.42 10.32
N LYS A 822 9.45 -21.92 9.28
CA LYS A 822 10.92 -21.93 9.16
C LYS A 822 11.57 -20.60 9.50
N ALA A 823 10.77 -19.52 9.60
CA ALA A 823 11.26 -18.15 9.84
C ALA A 823 12.44 -17.76 8.92
N LEU A 824 12.39 -18.18 7.65
CA LEU A 824 13.46 -17.98 6.68
C LEU A 824 13.36 -16.64 5.97
N ALA A 825 12.15 -16.04 5.92
CA ALA A 825 11.92 -14.82 5.17
C ALA A 825 10.80 -14.01 5.80
N TYR A 826 10.94 -12.67 5.83
CA TYR A 826 9.82 -11.77 6.14
C TYR A 826 8.90 -11.64 4.93
N SER A 827 9.48 -11.48 3.77
CA SER A 827 8.75 -11.27 2.51
C SER A 827 8.95 -12.47 1.60
N VAL A 828 7.88 -13.21 1.32
CA VAL A 828 7.91 -14.40 0.49
C VAL A 828 6.59 -14.57 -0.23
N TYR A 829 6.64 -14.91 -1.51
CA TYR A 829 5.46 -15.28 -2.31
C TYR A 829 5.83 -16.10 -3.53
N SER A 830 4.84 -16.78 -4.09
CA SER A 830 4.96 -17.49 -5.36
C SER A 830 3.70 -17.28 -6.19
N THR A 831 3.88 -17.10 -7.49
CA THR A 831 2.77 -16.93 -8.42
C THR A 831 3.08 -17.57 -9.76
N TYR A 832 2.09 -18.20 -10.37
CA TYR A 832 2.10 -18.54 -11.78
C TYR A 832 1.31 -17.47 -12.52
N THR A 833 1.99 -16.71 -13.37
CA THR A 833 1.44 -15.48 -13.93
C THR A 833 0.51 -15.75 -15.11
N ILE A 834 -0.48 -14.86 -15.27
CA ILE A 834 -1.36 -14.85 -16.44
C ILE A 834 -0.90 -13.73 -17.37
N PRO A 835 -0.49 -14.03 -18.61
CA PRO A 835 -0.07 -13.01 -19.58
C PRO A 835 -1.19 -12.02 -19.88
N LYS A 836 -0.78 -10.78 -20.13
CA LYS A 836 -1.69 -9.68 -20.53
C LYS A 836 -1.82 -9.52 -22.04
N LYS A 837 -1.12 -10.33 -22.82
CA LYS A 837 -1.12 -10.35 -24.29
C LYS A 837 -1.17 -11.79 -24.78
N LEU A 838 -1.77 -12.00 -25.97
CA LEU A 838 -1.92 -13.32 -26.57
C LEU A 838 -0.60 -14.04 -26.85
N ASP A 839 0.43 -13.28 -27.23
CA ASP A 839 1.72 -13.83 -27.68
C ASP A 839 2.71 -14.07 -26.52
N ASP A 840 2.38 -13.64 -25.31
CA ASP A 840 3.22 -13.83 -24.14
C ASP A 840 3.00 -15.21 -23.51
N SER A 841 4.02 -15.73 -22.82
CA SER A 841 3.93 -17.00 -22.08
C SER A 841 3.57 -16.76 -20.62
N HIS A 842 2.90 -17.74 -20.03
CA HIS A 842 2.86 -17.87 -18.57
C HIS A 842 4.29 -18.03 -18.02
N TYR A 843 4.49 -17.73 -16.78
CA TYR A 843 5.74 -18.01 -16.08
C TYR A 843 5.51 -18.14 -14.57
N GLY A 844 6.30 -19.02 -13.94
CA GLY A 844 6.42 -19.10 -12.49
C GLY A 844 7.37 -18.03 -11.98
N PHE A 845 6.97 -17.37 -10.90
CA PHE A 845 7.76 -16.33 -10.24
C PHE A 845 7.66 -16.50 -8.73
N SER A 846 8.74 -16.84 -8.08
CA SER A 846 8.81 -17.04 -6.64
C SER A 846 9.89 -16.15 -6.06
N TYR A 847 9.54 -15.36 -5.05
CA TYR A 847 10.42 -14.39 -4.42
C TYR A 847 10.66 -14.73 -2.95
N VAL A 848 11.89 -14.57 -2.50
CA VAL A 848 12.30 -14.70 -1.10
C VAL A 848 13.29 -13.59 -0.75
N GLY A 849 12.96 -12.78 0.25
CA GLY A 849 13.89 -11.84 0.89
C GLY A 849 14.32 -12.39 2.25
N THR A 850 15.62 -12.63 2.43
CA THR A 850 16.19 -13.31 3.59
C THR A 850 17.54 -12.71 3.99
N GLN A 851 18.11 -13.13 5.12
CA GLN A 851 19.50 -12.81 5.44
C GLN A 851 20.47 -13.56 4.52
N ALA A 852 21.61 -12.97 4.23
CA ALA A 852 22.58 -13.57 3.31
C ALA A 852 23.08 -14.95 3.80
N ASP A 853 23.24 -15.14 5.10
CA ASP A 853 23.66 -16.41 5.73
C ASP A 853 22.57 -17.49 5.72
N LYS A 854 21.30 -17.12 5.50
CA LYS A 854 20.16 -18.05 5.37
C LYS A 854 19.74 -18.29 3.92
N LEU A 855 20.41 -17.67 2.96
CA LEU A 855 20.02 -17.74 1.54
C LEU A 855 19.90 -19.19 1.06
N GLY A 856 20.82 -20.07 1.44
CA GLY A 856 20.77 -21.49 1.06
C GLY A 856 19.55 -22.22 1.58
N ASP A 857 19.24 -22.05 2.86
CA ASP A 857 18.06 -22.66 3.50
C ASP A 857 16.77 -22.12 2.87
N ALA A 858 16.73 -20.83 2.58
CA ALA A 858 15.59 -20.16 1.95
C ALA A 858 15.38 -20.65 0.51
N MET A 859 16.45 -20.75 -0.27
CA MET A 859 16.39 -21.31 -1.63
C MET A 859 15.96 -22.78 -1.62
N GLN A 860 16.53 -23.59 -0.74
CA GLN A 860 16.15 -24.99 -0.60
C GLN A 860 14.70 -25.16 -0.16
N GLY A 861 14.26 -24.35 0.80
CA GLY A 861 12.87 -24.37 1.29
C GLY A 861 11.87 -24.05 0.18
N MET A 862 12.09 -22.97 -0.59
CA MET A 862 11.24 -22.59 -1.70
C MET A 862 11.27 -23.63 -2.83
N LEU A 863 12.45 -24.10 -3.22
CA LEU A 863 12.59 -25.12 -4.26
C LEU A 863 11.89 -26.42 -3.86
N GLY A 864 11.93 -26.80 -2.57
CA GLY A 864 11.20 -27.93 -2.04
C GLY A 864 9.68 -27.81 -2.27
N LEU A 865 9.11 -26.63 -2.01
CA LEU A 865 7.69 -26.36 -2.24
C LEU A 865 7.33 -26.34 -3.74
N LEU A 866 8.20 -25.77 -4.58
CA LEU A 866 8.00 -25.75 -6.04
C LEU A 866 8.11 -27.15 -6.67
N THR A 867 8.87 -28.06 -6.08
CA THR A 867 9.02 -29.44 -6.59
C THR A 867 7.96 -30.39 -6.03
N GLN A 868 7.51 -30.15 -4.81
CA GLN A 868 6.51 -30.96 -4.12
C GLN A 868 5.56 -30.08 -3.33
N MET A 869 4.41 -29.76 -3.91
CA MET A 869 3.36 -28.98 -3.25
C MET A 869 2.75 -29.82 -2.10
N PRO A 870 2.76 -29.30 -0.86
CA PRO A 870 2.01 -29.95 0.22
C PRO A 870 0.49 -29.96 -0.05
N GLU A 871 -0.16 -31.07 0.22
CA GLU A 871 -1.60 -31.20 0.11
C GLU A 871 -2.24 -30.90 1.47
N ALA A 872 -3.12 -29.90 1.51
CA ALA A 872 -3.84 -29.44 2.71
C ALA A 872 -5.31 -29.14 2.34
N ASN A 873 -6.21 -30.08 2.55
CA ASN A 873 -7.62 -29.93 2.19
C ASN A 873 -8.28 -28.74 2.90
N SER A 874 -7.93 -28.49 4.13
CA SER A 874 -8.44 -27.33 4.89
C SER A 874 -8.07 -25.99 4.23
N ASN A 875 -6.83 -25.83 3.74
CA ASN A 875 -6.38 -24.62 3.05
C ASN A 875 -7.05 -24.51 1.68
N MET A 876 -7.23 -25.63 0.95
CA MET A 876 -7.92 -25.65 -0.34
C MET A 876 -9.36 -25.16 -0.22
N GLU A 877 -10.11 -25.66 0.76
CA GLU A 877 -11.49 -25.20 0.97
C GLU A 877 -11.54 -23.72 1.39
N THR A 878 -10.61 -23.27 2.21
CA THR A 878 -10.50 -21.84 2.56
C THR A 878 -10.23 -20.96 1.33
N ALA A 879 -9.32 -21.37 0.47
CA ALA A 879 -9.03 -20.66 -0.79
C ALA A 879 -10.25 -20.65 -1.74
N ARG A 880 -10.95 -21.80 -1.86
CA ARG A 880 -12.18 -21.95 -2.65
C ARG A 880 -13.25 -20.97 -2.20
N GLU A 881 -13.63 -21.05 -0.92
CA GLU A 881 -14.68 -20.20 -0.35
C GLU A 881 -14.28 -18.72 -0.44
N GLY A 882 -13.01 -18.39 -0.17
CA GLY A 882 -12.50 -17.04 -0.31
C GLY A 882 -12.70 -16.48 -1.71
N ILE A 883 -12.37 -17.24 -2.76
CA ILE A 883 -12.59 -16.82 -4.17
C ILE A 883 -14.09 -16.65 -4.46
N LEU A 884 -14.91 -17.62 -4.06
CA LEU A 884 -16.35 -17.57 -4.32
C LEU A 884 -17.00 -16.36 -3.63
N GLN A 885 -16.68 -16.11 -2.37
CA GLN A 885 -17.20 -14.95 -1.64
C GLN A 885 -16.72 -13.62 -2.22
N LYS A 886 -15.44 -13.54 -2.64
CA LYS A 886 -14.91 -12.36 -3.33
C LYS A 886 -15.71 -12.07 -4.61
N ILE A 887 -15.96 -13.07 -5.46
CA ILE A 887 -16.71 -12.89 -6.72
C ILE A 887 -18.18 -12.53 -6.46
N ARG A 888 -18.83 -13.18 -5.49
CA ARG A 888 -20.22 -12.86 -5.10
C ARG A 888 -20.39 -11.39 -4.71
N THR A 889 -19.39 -10.81 -4.06
CA THR A 889 -19.49 -9.49 -3.45
C THR A 889 -18.72 -8.39 -4.20
N GLU A 890 -17.81 -8.76 -5.09
CA GLU A 890 -17.06 -7.77 -5.87
C GLU A 890 -17.90 -7.20 -7.00
N ARG A 891 -17.83 -5.88 -7.15
CA ARG A 891 -18.45 -5.14 -8.25
C ARG A 891 -17.37 -4.37 -9.01
N ILE A 892 -17.38 -4.50 -10.34
CA ILE A 892 -16.59 -3.62 -11.20
C ILE A 892 -17.54 -2.51 -11.63
N THR A 893 -17.31 -1.31 -11.14
CA THR A 893 -18.21 -0.16 -11.30
C THR A 893 -17.44 1.04 -11.85
N LYS A 894 -18.16 2.11 -12.16
CA LYS A 894 -17.60 3.42 -12.54
C LYS A 894 -16.63 3.30 -13.74
N ALA A 895 -15.56 4.06 -13.72
CA ALA A 895 -14.52 4.04 -14.77
C ALA A 895 -13.85 2.67 -14.94
N LYS A 896 -13.83 1.84 -13.89
CA LYS A 896 -13.20 0.50 -13.95
C LYS A 896 -13.87 -0.43 -14.97
N VAL A 897 -15.13 -0.20 -15.33
CA VAL A 897 -15.82 -0.97 -16.38
C VAL A 897 -15.12 -0.81 -17.73
N LEU A 898 -14.73 0.42 -18.08
CA LEU A 898 -13.98 0.72 -19.31
C LEU A 898 -12.56 0.16 -19.26
N ASP A 899 -11.88 0.33 -18.13
CA ASP A 899 -10.52 -0.20 -17.95
C ASP A 899 -10.50 -1.75 -18.07
N TYR A 900 -11.48 -2.44 -17.47
CA TYR A 900 -11.60 -3.90 -17.53
C TYR A 900 -11.96 -4.40 -18.96
N TYR A 901 -12.83 -3.68 -19.68
CA TYR A 901 -13.11 -3.98 -21.08
C TYR A 901 -11.82 -3.94 -21.93
N GLU A 902 -11.00 -2.89 -21.76
CA GLU A 902 -9.71 -2.78 -22.45
C GLU A 902 -8.75 -3.93 -22.09
N GLU A 903 -8.75 -4.35 -20.82
CA GLU A 903 -7.89 -5.45 -20.35
C GLU A 903 -8.25 -6.78 -21.04
N VAL A 904 -9.53 -7.16 -21.00
CA VAL A 904 -9.95 -8.46 -21.56
C VAL A 904 -9.89 -8.49 -23.10
N LYS A 905 -10.08 -7.33 -23.75
CA LYS A 905 -9.94 -7.22 -25.21
C LYS A 905 -8.51 -7.49 -25.70
N LYS A 906 -7.48 -7.16 -24.91
CA LYS A 906 -6.07 -7.46 -25.27
C LYS A 906 -5.78 -8.96 -25.41
N VAL A 907 -6.60 -9.80 -24.78
CA VAL A 907 -6.52 -11.26 -24.84
C VAL A 907 -7.67 -11.89 -25.63
N ASN A 908 -8.36 -11.10 -26.49
CA ASN A 908 -9.48 -11.53 -27.32
C ASN A 908 -10.65 -12.16 -26.53
N ILE A 909 -11.02 -11.51 -25.43
CA ILE A 909 -12.19 -11.86 -24.62
C ILE A 909 -13.17 -10.68 -24.67
N ASP A 910 -14.45 -10.99 -24.71
CA ASP A 910 -15.54 -10.01 -24.82
C ASP A 910 -16.62 -10.17 -23.76
N TYR A 911 -16.32 -10.90 -22.70
CA TYR A 911 -17.18 -11.13 -21.54
C TYR A 911 -16.38 -11.04 -20.23
N ASP A 912 -17.10 -11.02 -19.10
CA ASP A 912 -16.51 -10.98 -17.76
C ASP A 912 -15.95 -12.37 -17.37
N MET A 913 -14.63 -12.52 -17.39
CA MET A 913 -13.93 -13.78 -17.05
C MET A 913 -14.19 -14.28 -15.62
N ARG A 914 -14.69 -13.44 -14.73
CA ARG A 914 -15.03 -13.86 -13.36
C ARG A 914 -16.17 -14.89 -13.36
N SER A 915 -17.01 -14.91 -14.40
CA SER A 915 -18.08 -15.92 -14.55
C SER A 915 -17.52 -17.34 -14.70
N ASP A 916 -16.44 -17.50 -15.48
CA ASP A 916 -15.77 -18.79 -15.65
C ASP A 916 -15.06 -19.21 -14.37
N LEU A 917 -14.38 -18.26 -13.71
CA LEU A 917 -13.72 -18.53 -12.44
C LEU A 917 -14.73 -19.00 -11.37
N TYR A 918 -15.86 -18.30 -11.24
CA TYR A 918 -16.93 -18.65 -10.29
C TYR A 918 -17.48 -20.06 -10.50
N LYS A 919 -17.73 -20.41 -11.77
CA LYS A 919 -18.24 -21.73 -12.15
C LYS A 919 -17.22 -22.84 -11.90
N ASN A 920 -15.97 -22.63 -12.31
CA ASN A 920 -14.96 -23.68 -12.35
C ASN A 920 -14.36 -23.98 -10.97
N VAL A 921 -14.15 -22.95 -10.14
CA VAL A 921 -13.53 -23.12 -8.81
C VAL A 921 -14.33 -24.07 -7.91
N SER A 922 -15.66 -24.06 -8.03
CA SER A 922 -16.52 -24.98 -7.26
C SER A 922 -16.30 -26.47 -7.60
N ALA A 923 -15.78 -26.78 -8.78
CA ALA A 923 -15.59 -28.13 -9.26
C ALA A 923 -14.17 -28.69 -9.08
N PHE A 924 -13.17 -27.83 -8.89
CA PHE A 924 -11.77 -28.26 -8.78
C PHE A 924 -11.52 -29.07 -7.50
N THR A 925 -10.68 -30.09 -7.62
CA THR A 925 -10.24 -30.98 -6.54
C THR A 925 -8.78 -30.71 -6.16
N MET A 926 -8.30 -31.33 -5.08
CA MET A 926 -6.86 -31.32 -4.74
C MET A 926 -6.03 -31.99 -5.83
N GLU A 927 -6.56 -33.03 -6.48
CA GLU A 927 -5.91 -33.68 -7.61
C GLU A 927 -5.71 -32.71 -8.80
N ASP A 928 -6.70 -31.87 -9.10
CA ASP A 928 -6.57 -30.85 -10.16
C ASP A 928 -5.47 -29.83 -9.82
N LEU A 929 -5.39 -29.36 -8.54
CA LEU A 929 -4.32 -28.47 -8.09
C LEU A 929 -2.94 -29.13 -8.17
N THR A 930 -2.83 -30.39 -7.71
CA THR A 930 -1.59 -31.15 -7.73
C THR A 930 -1.14 -31.43 -9.17
N ASN A 931 -2.06 -31.78 -10.06
CA ASN A 931 -1.78 -32.00 -11.49
C ASN A 931 -1.34 -30.68 -12.15
N PHE A 932 -2.03 -29.57 -11.87
CA PHE A 932 -1.62 -28.26 -12.38
C PHE A 932 -0.22 -27.88 -11.88
N HIS A 933 0.06 -28.04 -10.59
CA HIS A 933 1.35 -27.75 -10.00
C HIS A 933 2.47 -28.58 -10.66
N ASN A 934 2.27 -29.90 -10.78
CA ASN A 934 3.25 -30.80 -11.37
C ASN A 934 3.49 -30.55 -12.86
N THR A 935 2.50 -30.03 -13.58
CA THR A 935 2.58 -29.79 -15.04
C THR A 935 3.16 -28.42 -15.37
N HIS A 936 2.85 -27.38 -14.55
CA HIS A 936 3.10 -26.00 -14.93
C HIS A 936 4.04 -25.24 -13.97
N VAL A 937 4.01 -25.56 -12.67
CA VAL A 937 4.80 -24.85 -11.64
C VAL A 937 6.11 -25.55 -11.36
N LYS A 938 6.05 -26.88 -11.15
CA LYS A 938 7.25 -27.71 -11.08
C LYS A 938 7.97 -27.65 -12.41
N SER A 939 9.26 -27.39 -12.37
CA SER A 939 10.10 -27.32 -13.57
C SER A 939 11.39 -28.12 -13.37
N ASP A 940 11.91 -28.66 -14.49
CA ASP A 940 13.24 -29.28 -14.49
C ASP A 940 14.36 -28.24 -14.47
N ASN A 941 14.03 -26.99 -14.89
CA ASN A 941 15.01 -25.93 -15.01
C ASN A 941 14.45 -24.62 -14.42
N TYR A 942 15.26 -23.96 -13.60
CA TYR A 942 14.98 -22.66 -13.01
C TYR A 942 16.07 -21.66 -13.39
N THR A 943 15.70 -20.40 -13.49
CA THR A 943 16.63 -19.28 -13.46
C THR A 943 16.52 -18.61 -12.10
N TYR A 944 17.62 -18.61 -11.36
CA TYR A 944 17.73 -17.96 -10.06
C TYR A 944 18.38 -16.58 -10.25
N MET A 945 17.74 -15.54 -9.81
CA MET A 945 18.26 -14.17 -9.79
C MET A 945 18.52 -13.76 -8.35
N VAL A 946 19.79 -13.60 -8.01
CA VAL A 946 20.24 -13.30 -6.65
C VAL A 946 20.82 -11.90 -6.60
N LEU A 947 20.26 -11.06 -5.75
CA LEU A 947 20.74 -9.70 -5.47
C LEU A 947 21.19 -9.63 -4.00
N GLY A 948 22.39 -9.15 -3.74
CA GLY A 948 22.90 -8.98 -2.39
C GLY A 948 24.41 -8.76 -2.38
N SER A 949 24.99 -8.56 -1.19
CA SER A 949 26.41 -8.30 -1.04
C SER A 949 27.27 -9.53 -1.38
N SER A 950 28.14 -9.42 -2.36
CA SER A 950 29.09 -10.46 -2.74
C SER A 950 30.08 -10.84 -1.63
N LYS A 951 30.21 -10.00 -0.60
CA LYS A 951 31.03 -10.27 0.61
C LYS A 951 30.31 -11.22 1.59
N GLU A 952 28.99 -11.31 1.51
CA GLU A 952 28.13 -12.06 2.44
C GLU A 952 27.52 -13.31 1.79
N ILE A 953 27.34 -13.33 0.47
CA ILE A 953 26.73 -14.44 -0.28
C ILE A 953 27.78 -15.54 -0.51
N ASP A 954 27.42 -16.80 -0.19
CA ASP A 954 28.23 -17.98 -0.51
C ASP A 954 28.04 -18.39 -1.99
N LEU A 955 28.95 -17.95 -2.86
CA LEU A 955 28.93 -18.30 -4.29
C LEU A 955 29.10 -19.82 -4.55
N LYS A 956 29.82 -20.55 -3.69
CA LYS A 956 29.96 -22.01 -3.83
C LYS A 956 28.66 -22.74 -3.57
N LEU A 957 27.88 -22.24 -2.63
CA LEU A 957 26.52 -22.75 -2.39
C LEU A 957 25.66 -22.56 -3.64
N LEU A 958 25.74 -21.41 -4.28
CA LEU A 958 24.95 -21.09 -5.48
C LEU A 958 25.31 -21.97 -6.68
N GLU A 959 26.56 -22.45 -6.80
CA GLU A 959 26.98 -23.40 -7.83
C GLU A 959 26.23 -24.75 -7.74
N SER A 960 25.68 -25.08 -6.56
CA SER A 960 24.88 -26.30 -6.39
C SER A 960 23.47 -26.19 -7.04
N TYR A 961 23.00 -24.97 -7.34
CA TYR A 961 21.70 -24.71 -7.97
C TYR A 961 21.77 -24.60 -9.49
N GLY A 962 22.93 -24.31 -10.07
CA GLY A 962 23.09 -24.19 -11.52
C GLY A 962 24.36 -23.45 -11.92
N ASP A 963 24.49 -23.14 -13.21
CA ASP A 963 25.63 -22.39 -13.74
C ASP A 963 25.58 -20.95 -13.23
N VAL A 964 26.57 -20.57 -12.41
CA VAL A 964 26.64 -19.22 -11.84
C VAL A 964 27.25 -18.24 -12.84
N THR A 965 26.57 -17.13 -13.06
CA THR A 965 27.05 -15.98 -13.83
C THR A 965 26.95 -14.73 -12.98
N ILE A 966 28.06 -14.10 -12.69
CA ILE A 966 28.09 -12.79 -12.04
C ILE A 966 27.84 -11.73 -13.11
N LEU A 967 26.69 -11.02 -13.00
CA LEU A 967 26.28 -9.98 -13.91
C LEU A 967 26.82 -8.62 -13.47
N LYS A 968 27.06 -7.74 -14.42
CA LYS A 968 27.27 -6.31 -14.20
C LYS A 968 25.97 -5.56 -14.47
N LEU A 969 25.82 -4.37 -13.89
CA LEU A 969 24.66 -3.52 -14.14
C LEU A 969 24.47 -3.23 -15.64
N GLU A 970 25.57 -3.02 -16.38
CA GLU A 970 25.54 -2.78 -17.83
C GLU A 970 24.96 -3.97 -18.61
N ASP A 971 25.18 -5.23 -18.14
CA ASP A 971 24.64 -6.40 -18.81
C ASP A 971 23.10 -6.44 -18.77
N VAL A 972 22.48 -6.00 -17.66
CA VAL A 972 21.05 -6.07 -17.43
C VAL A 972 20.31 -4.78 -17.81
N PHE A 973 20.96 -3.63 -17.78
CA PHE A 973 20.38 -2.36 -18.19
C PHE A 973 20.58 -2.04 -19.68
N GLY A 974 21.65 -2.58 -20.31
CA GLY A 974 21.97 -2.34 -21.71
C GLY A 974 22.65 -1.02 -21.99
N TYR A 975 23.11 -0.30 -20.93
CA TYR A 975 23.85 0.98 -21.05
C TYR A 975 24.84 1.16 -19.89
#